data_fb31f34aad85ff642019ad3e4bad82a7
#
_entry.id   fb31f34aad85ff642019ad3e4bad82a7
#
_cell.length_a   1.000
_cell.length_b   1.000
_cell.length_c   1.000
_cell.angle_alpha   90.00
_cell.angle_beta   90.00
_cell.angle_gamma   90.00
#
_symmetry.space_group_name_H-M   'P 1'
#
loop_
_entity.id
_entity.type
_entity.pdbx_description
1 polymer ?
#
loop_
_entity_poly.entity_id
_entity_poly.type
_entity_poly.pdbx_seq_one_letter_code
_entity_poly.pdbx_strand_id
1 'polypeptide(L)'
;MLRHLIVFLIVVSSSHAQDSYVNFESHQFRPLAMSADGNRLFVANTPDNRVAIYDLSQGGLHLLGEVLVGLEPVAIGVRNDKEIWVVNHLSDSVSVVDVSVMPPRITRTLLVGDEPRDIVFAGGNNERAYITAAHRGQNSPYDDIDNPGELITPGVGRADIWEFDAADQGMATGGRPLQVLPLFGDSPGPLAVSVDGETVYAGVFKSGNQTTIVGRVLICEGGVTAEPCTTFRGGPVSPGGLPAPNENIEGVPMPGAGLIVKWDGEGWKDELDRDWSSVIRLDLPDFDVFALNAAATPATQKDVYAGVGTILYGLAVNPRSGNIYVANTEAINEVRFEGVREPGSDVSTVRGRLHEARVTVIDPAAGSVVPQHLNKHIAYEKVSTSERQRDRSLSMPVGIEVSADGKTTYIAAKGSDRIAVMDARKLEKGSFKPSSRKHIKVPGGGPAGLVLDEARQRLYVLTRFDNAIAVIDTGKRKVVDTVPLYNPEPAVIRDGRPFFYDAYLTSGNGESSCASCHVGGDKDELAWDLGDPFGTMLDNPARVLGPLKGDPQYHPMKGPMLTQTMRGIANHGALHWRGDRTAGNDPGGDPYDAAGAMNKFNVAFVTLMGRDAPLPADDMQALTEFSMRIMPPPNPIRSLDDSLSPGQAKGKELFETARTLPGGATCKLCHPVDREKGYYGTRGIISFVIGGRLFKVPTHRNTYERAGMFGRAPSRTLRRDPDHMGPQIRGYGYTHDGGADTVVRFVSYPAFRWRGGDVDRRAIEQYLFAFESNMKPVTGQQITLSAASSEAIGERIALLISRSLAGDAELVVNGVLAGQERSFLLSPSGEFLTDRHGEAHISLAALALLARIDNNYLTFTAVPPGSGARIALDRNEDGVWNRDPTVAMQVLGAGD
;
A
#
# COMPACT_ATOMS: atom_id res chain seq x y z
N MET A 1 -52.96 34.27 -33.81
CA MET A 1 -51.63 33.96 -34.33
C MET A 1 -50.69 33.92 -33.15
N LEU A 2 -50.53 32.76 -32.55
CA LEU A 2 -49.60 32.56 -31.40
C LEU A 2 -48.41 31.72 -31.92
N ARG A 3 -47.23 32.35 -32.00
CA ARG A 3 -45.98 31.65 -32.35
C ARG A 3 -45.44 30.96 -31.09
N HIS A 4 -45.35 29.63 -31.10
CA HIS A 4 -44.65 28.83 -30.14
C HIS A 4 -43.15 28.89 -30.40
N LEU A 5 -42.41 29.44 -29.45
CA LEU A 5 -40.95 29.38 -29.41
C LEU A 5 -40.55 28.06 -28.71
N ILE A 6 -40.03 27.09 -29.47
CA ILE A 6 -39.45 25.87 -28.92
C ILE A 6 -38.01 26.22 -28.57
N VAL A 7 -37.70 26.29 -27.29
CA VAL A 7 -36.33 26.38 -26.81
C VAL A 7 -35.77 24.96 -26.72
N PHE A 8 -34.83 24.62 -27.60
CA PHE A 8 -34.02 23.43 -27.46
C PHE A 8 -33.02 23.65 -26.32
N LEU A 9 -33.25 23.02 -25.19
CA LEU A 9 -32.20 22.84 -24.20
C LEU A 9 -31.20 21.81 -24.73
N ILE A 10 -30.04 22.28 -25.18
CA ILE A 10 -28.87 21.41 -25.41
C ILE A 10 -28.35 21.06 -24.01
N VAL A 11 -28.66 19.86 -23.54
CA VAL A 11 -27.96 19.25 -22.40
C VAL A 11 -26.59 18.90 -22.94
N VAL A 12 -25.63 19.75 -22.69
CA VAL A 12 -24.22 19.41 -22.83
C VAL A 12 -23.93 18.45 -21.66
N SER A 13 -24.00 17.14 -21.95
CA SER A 13 -23.38 16.15 -21.09
C SER A 13 -21.88 16.47 -21.08
N SER A 14 -21.40 17.07 -20.01
CA SER A 14 -19.97 17.11 -19.72
C SER A 14 -19.52 15.66 -19.53
N SER A 15 -19.02 15.03 -20.61
CA SER A 15 -18.11 13.92 -20.46
C SER A 15 -16.95 14.47 -19.63
N HIS A 16 -16.82 14.02 -18.40
CA HIS A 16 -15.58 14.25 -17.65
C HIS A 16 -14.49 13.60 -18.51
N ALA A 17 -13.63 14.40 -19.10
CA ALA A 17 -12.38 13.91 -19.67
C ALA A 17 -11.71 13.14 -18.54
N GLN A 18 -11.40 11.87 -18.76
CA GLN A 18 -10.69 11.07 -17.80
C GLN A 18 -9.33 11.76 -17.62
N ASP A 19 -8.97 12.10 -16.37
CA ASP A 19 -7.67 12.71 -16.09
C ASP A 19 -6.57 11.82 -16.68
N SER A 20 -5.60 12.41 -17.36
CA SER A 20 -4.47 11.69 -17.99
C SER A 20 -3.56 11.02 -16.95
N TYR A 21 -3.71 11.37 -15.68
CA TYR A 21 -2.97 10.85 -14.54
C TYR A 21 -3.87 10.05 -13.60
N VAL A 22 -3.41 8.85 -13.21
CA VAL A 22 -4.05 7.98 -12.23
C VAL A 22 -3.16 7.86 -11.00
N ASN A 23 -3.69 8.18 -9.81
CA ASN A 23 -2.94 8.14 -8.56
C ASN A 23 -3.10 6.80 -7.85
N PHE A 24 -2.05 5.99 -7.81
CA PHE A 24 -2.02 4.72 -7.06
C PHE A 24 -1.39 4.85 -5.68
N GLU A 25 -0.66 5.94 -5.43
CA GLU A 25 0.01 6.27 -4.18
C GLU A 25 1.00 5.18 -3.72
N SER A 26 1.73 4.58 -4.66
CA SER A 26 2.69 3.51 -4.37
C SER A 26 3.81 3.97 -3.43
N HIS A 27 4.12 3.13 -2.43
CA HIS A 27 5.20 3.40 -1.48
C HIS A 27 6.57 3.18 -2.14
N GLN A 28 7.49 4.14 -1.98
CA GLN A 28 8.85 4.08 -2.52
C GLN A 28 9.80 3.44 -1.49
N PHE A 29 10.58 2.43 -1.89
CA PHE A 29 11.50 1.71 -1.01
C PHE A 29 12.96 2.14 -1.20
N ARG A 30 13.45 2.16 -2.43
CA ARG A 30 14.83 2.54 -2.80
C ARG A 30 14.82 3.40 -4.07
N PRO A 31 14.14 4.57 -4.05
CA PRO A 31 13.94 5.35 -5.27
C PRO A 31 15.22 6.06 -5.78
N LEU A 32 16.28 6.08 -4.99
CA LEU A 32 17.57 6.66 -5.32
C LEU A 32 18.66 5.60 -5.25
N ALA A 33 19.59 5.64 -6.21
CA ALA A 33 20.80 4.83 -6.17
C ALA A 33 21.97 5.55 -6.85
N MET A 34 23.20 5.31 -6.38
CA MET A 34 24.41 5.90 -6.97
C MET A 34 25.20 4.81 -7.69
N SER A 35 25.81 5.13 -8.84
CA SER A 35 26.73 4.22 -9.55
C SER A 35 27.91 3.82 -8.65
N ALA A 36 28.52 2.66 -8.92
CA ALA A 36 29.61 2.13 -8.12
C ALA A 36 30.83 3.06 -8.14
N ASP A 37 31.09 3.76 -9.26
CA ASP A 37 32.13 4.76 -9.42
C ASP A 37 31.80 6.11 -8.76
N GLY A 38 30.57 6.26 -8.23
CA GLY A 38 30.07 7.46 -7.53
C GLY A 38 29.86 8.67 -8.47
N ASN A 39 29.86 8.50 -9.80
CA ASN A 39 29.74 9.62 -10.72
C ASN A 39 28.34 9.86 -11.28
N ARG A 40 27.39 8.93 -11.04
CA ARG A 40 26.01 9.08 -11.48
C ARG A 40 25.02 8.81 -10.35
N LEU A 41 23.93 9.58 -10.36
CA LEU A 41 22.75 9.36 -9.51
C LEU A 41 21.60 8.92 -10.40
N PHE A 42 20.96 7.81 -10.01
CA PHE A 42 19.75 7.28 -10.61
C PHE A 42 18.56 7.59 -9.71
N VAL A 43 17.47 8.08 -10.30
CA VAL A 43 16.28 8.56 -9.56
C VAL A 43 15.03 7.99 -10.19
N ALA A 44 14.29 7.19 -9.45
CA ALA A 44 12.97 6.71 -9.85
C ALA A 44 11.96 7.86 -9.70
N ASN A 45 11.51 8.38 -10.82
CA ASN A 45 10.42 9.33 -10.91
C ASN A 45 9.09 8.55 -10.99
N THR A 46 8.60 8.12 -9.84
CA THR A 46 7.43 7.24 -9.71
C THR A 46 6.21 7.78 -10.45
N PRO A 47 5.77 9.06 -10.28
CA PRO A 47 4.56 9.53 -10.95
C PRO A 47 4.68 9.66 -12.47
N ASP A 48 5.90 9.71 -13.02
CA ASP A 48 6.15 9.84 -14.45
C ASP A 48 6.59 8.52 -15.12
N ASN A 49 6.72 7.44 -14.35
CA ASN A 49 7.13 6.12 -14.83
C ASN A 49 8.51 6.12 -15.51
N ARG A 50 9.43 6.94 -15.01
CA ARG A 50 10.78 7.11 -15.58
C ARG A 50 11.87 6.95 -14.54
N VAL A 51 13.08 6.67 -15.00
CA VAL A 51 14.31 6.85 -14.23
C VAL A 51 15.09 8.00 -14.84
N ALA A 52 15.39 9.02 -14.03
CA ALA A 52 16.28 10.11 -14.40
C ALA A 52 17.73 9.78 -14.00
N ILE A 53 18.69 10.11 -14.85
CA ILE A 53 20.12 9.83 -14.69
C ILE A 53 20.86 11.16 -14.65
N TYR A 54 21.54 11.42 -13.54
CA TYR A 54 22.32 12.66 -13.35
C TYR A 54 23.82 12.38 -13.30
N ASP A 55 24.63 13.25 -13.92
CA ASP A 55 26.08 13.33 -13.73
C ASP A 55 26.39 14.11 -12.46
N LEU A 56 27.29 13.58 -11.64
CA LEU A 56 27.79 14.16 -10.40
C LEU A 56 29.22 14.67 -10.52
N SER A 57 29.93 14.38 -11.63
CA SER A 57 31.35 14.60 -11.78
C SER A 57 31.73 16.09 -11.85
N GLN A 58 30.82 16.95 -12.30
CA GLN A 58 31.03 18.38 -12.52
C GLN A 58 30.59 19.27 -11.34
N GLY A 59 30.20 18.67 -10.24
CA GLY A 59 29.68 19.39 -9.06
C GLY A 59 28.28 19.94 -9.28
N GLY A 60 27.31 19.27 -8.68
CA GLY A 60 25.87 19.51 -8.87
C GLY A 60 25.17 18.32 -9.56
N LEU A 61 23.88 18.44 -9.80
CA LEU A 61 23.07 17.45 -10.52
C LEU A 61 22.89 17.93 -11.97
N HIS A 62 23.53 17.27 -12.93
CA HIS A 62 23.37 17.55 -14.34
C HIS A 62 22.64 16.39 -15.02
N LEU A 63 21.41 16.63 -15.49
CA LEU A 63 20.61 15.61 -16.16
C LEU A 63 21.31 15.13 -17.44
N LEU A 64 21.63 13.81 -17.49
CA LEU A 64 22.18 13.15 -18.68
C LEU A 64 21.09 12.62 -19.60
N GLY A 65 20.01 12.12 -19.04
CA GLY A 65 18.88 11.56 -19.76
C GLY A 65 17.88 10.88 -18.82
N GLU A 66 16.80 10.44 -19.42
CA GLU A 66 15.74 9.69 -18.73
C GLU A 66 15.40 8.43 -19.53
N VAL A 67 14.81 7.42 -18.89
CA VAL A 67 14.29 6.24 -19.55
C VAL A 67 12.90 5.92 -19.02
N LEU A 68 11.92 5.79 -19.90
CA LEU A 68 10.58 5.32 -19.57
C LEU A 68 10.66 3.82 -19.22
N VAL A 69 10.20 3.44 -18.03
CA VAL A 69 10.18 2.07 -17.50
C VAL A 69 8.75 1.58 -17.32
N GLY A 70 8.49 0.58 -16.47
CA GLY A 70 7.13 0.18 -16.11
C GLY A 70 6.44 1.19 -15.19
N LEU A 71 5.17 0.93 -14.88
CA LEU A 71 4.36 1.82 -14.05
C LEU A 71 4.79 1.79 -12.59
N GLU A 72 4.83 2.99 -11.99
CA GLU A 72 5.16 3.20 -10.57
C GLU A 72 6.52 2.58 -10.19
N PRO A 73 7.66 3.04 -10.76
CA PRO A 73 8.98 2.60 -10.33
C PRO A 73 9.25 3.03 -8.88
N VAL A 74 9.59 2.08 -7.99
CA VAL A 74 9.73 2.30 -6.54
C VAL A 74 11.10 1.98 -5.97
N ALA A 75 11.93 1.22 -6.72
CA ALA A 75 13.28 0.90 -6.30
C ALA A 75 14.24 0.71 -7.47
N ILE A 76 15.51 1.04 -7.24
CA ILE A 76 16.61 0.90 -8.20
C ILE A 76 17.73 0.09 -7.55
N GLY A 77 18.08 -1.04 -8.15
CA GLY A 77 19.29 -1.79 -7.85
C GLY A 77 20.40 -1.49 -8.85
N VAL A 78 21.60 -1.17 -8.37
CA VAL A 78 22.78 -0.96 -9.22
C VAL A 78 23.58 -2.25 -9.24
N ARG A 79 23.62 -2.92 -10.39
CA ARG A 79 24.43 -4.10 -10.58
C ARG A 79 25.90 -3.74 -10.76
N ASN A 80 26.15 -2.76 -11.62
CA ASN A 80 27.48 -2.18 -11.91
C ASN A 80 27.33 -0.85 -12.63
N ASP A 81 28.44 -0.23 -13.05
CA ASP A 81 28.40 1.11 -13.73
C ASP A 81 27.72 1.08 -15.11
N LYS A 82 27.34 -0.06 -15.65
CA LYS A 82 26.71 -0.18 -16.96
C LYS A 82 25.24 -0.60 -16.91
N GLU A 83 24.81 -1.17 -15.80
CA GLU A 83 23.52 -1.82 -15.70
C GLU A 83 22.85 -1.53 -14.36
N ILE A 84 21.59 -1.07 -14.43
CA ILE A 84 20.70 -0.94 -13.28
C ILE A 84 19.43 -1.75 -13.51
N TRP A 85 18.82 -2.20 -12.44
CA TRP A 85 17.52 -2.88 -12.45
C TRP A 85 16.50 -2.04 -11.72
N VAL A 86 15.33 -1.83 -12.33
CA VAL A 86 14.27 -0.95 -11.82
C VAL A 86 13.03 -1.76 -11.51
N VAL A 87 12.60 -1.71 -10.28
CA VAL A 87 11.37 -2.38 -9.80
C VAL A 87 10.17 -1.51 -10.13
N ASN A 88 9.25 -2.04 -10.93
CA ASN A 88 8.03 -1.38 -11.37
C ASN A 88 6.84 -1.99 -10.61
N HIS A 89 6.42 -1.32 -9.53
CA HIS A 89 5.46 -1.83 -8.55
C HIS A 89 4.12 -2.23 -9.16
N LEU A 90 3.59 -1.41 -10.06
CA LEU A 90 2.28 -1.64 -10.68
C LEU A 90 2.36 -2.45 -12.00
N SER A 91 3.56 -2.76 -12.45
CA SER A 91 3.78 -3.56 -13.67
C SER A 91 4.19 -5.01 -13.38
N ASP A 92 4.25 -5.41 -12.11
CA ASP A 92 4.67 -6.76 -11.70
C ASP A 92 5.97 -7.20 -12.39
N SER A 93 6.93 -6.29 -12.47
CA SER A 93 8.10 -6.48 -13.33
C SER A 93 9.32 -5.73 -12.86
N VAL A 94 10.46 -6.12 -13.41
CA VAL A 94 11.73 -5.41 -13.26
C VAL A 94 12.26 -5.08 -14.66
N SER A 95 12.61 -3.80 -14.89
CA SER A 95 13.28 -3.33 -16.10
C SER A 95 14.79 -3.42 -15.93
N VAL A 96 15.48 -4.19 -16.75
CA VAL A 96 16.95 -4.22 -16.86
C VAL A 96 17.36 -3.11 -17.82
N VAL A 97 18.16 -2.15 -17.36
CA VAL A 97 18.48 -0.93 -18.10
C VAL A 97 19.98 -0.84 -18.32
N ASP A 98 20.40 -0.77 -19.59
CA ASP A 98 21.76 -0.41 -20.01
C ASP A 98 21.95 1.11 -19.91
N VAL A 99 22.74 1.54 -18.95
CA VAL A 99 23.09 2.94 -18.69
C VAL A 99 24.51 3.27 -19.16
N SER A 100 25.18 2.37 -19.91
CA SER A 100 26.49 2.62 -20.50
C SER A 100 26.41 3.43 -21.80
N VAL A 101 25.21 3.63 -22.33
CA VAL A 101 24.91 4.34 -23.58
C VAL A 101 23.92 5.47 -23.33
N MET A 102 23.90 6.45 -24.24
CA MET A 102 22.91 7.52 -24.26
C MET A 102 22.26 7.59 -25.65
N PRO A 103 20.92 7.56 -25.72
CA PRO A 103 19.96 7.42 -24.62
C PRO A 103 20.06 6.05 -23.92
N PRO A 104 19.75 5.98 -22.60
CA PRO A 104 19.69 4.70 -21.88
C PRO A 104 18.54 3.84 -22.42
N ARG A 105 18.65 2.52 -22.29
CA ARG A 105 17.68 1.62 -22.93
C ARG A 105 17.34 0.42 -22.05
N ILE A 106 16.08 0.01 -22.08
CA ILE A 106 15.65 -1.25 -21.45
C ILE A 106 16.07 -2.38 -22.36
N THR A 107 16.96 -3.24 -21.87
CA THR A 107 17.43 -4.42 -22.60
C THR A 107 16.55 -5.63 -22.36
N ARG A 108 15.84 -5.66 -21.23
CA ARG A 108 14.96 -6.75 -20.84
C ARG A 108 13.93 -6.34 -19.82
N THR A 109 12.74 -6.96 -19.88
CA THR A 109 11.73 -6.99 -18.83
C THR A 109 11.74 -8.37 -18.17
N LEU A 110 11.90 -8.40 -16.82
CA LEU A 110 11.67 -9.59 -16.00
C LEU A 110 10.27 -9.49 -15.40
N LEU A 111 9.51 -10.58 -15.44
CA LEU A 111 8.19 -10.68 -14.83
C LEU A 111 8.33 -11.33 -13.45
N VAL A 112 7.72 -10.73 -12.44
CA VAL A 112 7.78 -11.19 -11.05
C VAL A 112 6.38 -11.25 -10.44
N GLY A 113 6.26 -11.57 -9.15
CA GLY A 113 4.99 -11.58 -8.42
C GLY A 113 4.36 -10.19 -8.32
N ASP A 114 3.14 -10.14 -7.79
CA ASP A 114 2.33 -8.94 -7.61
C ASP A 114 3.01 -7.90 -6.72
N GLU A 115 2.88 -6.63 -7.08
CA GLU A 115 3.37 -5.47 -6.32
C GLU A 115 4.85 -5.61 -5.86
N PRO A 116 5.84 -5.82 -6.75
CA PRO A 116 7.26 -5.87 -6.33
C PRO A 116 7.71 -4.55 -5.71
N ARG A 117 8.59 -4.62 -4.68
CA ARG A 117 8.89 -3.45 -3.83
C ARG A 117 10.34 -3.04 -3.75
N ASP A 118 11.26 -3.94 -3.46
CA ASP A 118 12.68 -3.59 -3.33
C ASP A 118 13.58 -4.57 -4.08
N ILE A 119 14.81 -4.16 -4.33
CA ILE A 119 15.83 -4.96 -5.00
C ILE A 119 17.22 -4.71 -4.42
N VAL A 120 17.97 -5.78 -4.22
CA VAL A 120 19.40 -5.73 -3.91
C VAL A 120 20.17 -6.75 -4.73
N PHE A 121 21.47 -6.51 -4.91
CA PHE A 121 22.40 -7.47 -5.45
C PHE A 121 23.31 -8.01 -4.34
N ALA A 122 23.56 -9.33 -4.35
CA ALA A 122 24.45 -10.00 -3.41
C ALA A 122 25.21 -11.14 -4.10
N GLY A 123 26.13 -11.78 -3.36
CA GLY A 123 27.10 -12.72 -3.90
C GLY A 123 28.34 -12.02 -4.45
N GLY A 124 29.38 -12.80 -4.76
CA GLY A 124 30.63 -12.24 -5.31
C GLY A 124 30.35 -11.45 -6.59
N ASN A 125 30.77 -10.20 -6.68
CA ASN A 125 30.57 -9.30 -7.83
C ASN A 125 29.09 -9.00 -8.20
N ASN A 126 28.17 -9.00 -7.24
CA ASN A 126 26.73 -8.76 -7.48
C ASN A 126 26.13 -9.74 -8.52
N GLU A 127 26.44 -10.99 -8.35
CA GLU A 127 26.04 -12.04 -9.31
C GLU A 127 24.57 -12.39 -9.24
N ARG A 128 23.89 -12.09 -8.12
CA ARG A 128 22.48 -12.43 -7.93
C ARG A 128 21.67 -11.22 -7.50
N ALA A 129 20.48 -11.09 -8.09
CA ALA A 129 19.49 -10.12 -7.75
C ALA A 129 18.41 -10.75 -6.87
N TYR A 130 18.02 -10.07 -5.81
CA TYR A 130 16.94 -10.45 -4.90
C TYR A 130 15.86 -9.38 -4.97
N ILE A 131 14.65 -9.76 -5.33
CA ILE A 131 13.50 -8.86 -5.51
C ILE A 131 12.37 -9.33 -4.59
N THR A 132 11.76 -8.41 -3.85
CA THR A 132 10.58 -8.69 -3.04
C THR A 132 9.30 -8.51 -3.85
N ALA A 133 8.37 -9.48 -3.79
CA ALA A 133 7.03 -9.40 -4.39
C ALA A 133 6.01 -10.15 -3.54
N ALA A 134 4.72 -9.82 -3.65
CA ALA A 134 3.67 -10.55 -2.95
C ALA A 134 3.50 -11.95 -3.56
N HIS A 135 3.14 -12.94 -2.72
CA HIS A 135 2.94 -14.34 -3.10
C HIS A 135 1.61 -14.55 -3.83
N ARG A 136 1.49 -13.92 -4.97
CA ARG A 136 0.30 -13.99 -5.85
C ARG A 136 0.59 -13.33 -7.19
N GLY A 137 -0.37 -13.41 -8.10
CA GLY A 137 -0.34 -12.70 -9.38
C GLY A 137 -0.09 -13.60 -10.58
N GLN A 138 -0.36 -13.05 -11.78
CA GLN A 138 -0.35 -13.81 -13.03
C GLN A 138 1.03 -14.30 -13.46
N ASN A 139 2.10 -13.72 -12.91
CA ASN A 139 3.48 -14.13 -13.18
C ASN A 139 4.03 -15.06 -12.09
N SER A 140 3.25 -15.29 -11.01
CA SER A 140 3.60 -16.23 -9.95
C SER A 140 3.67 -17.67 -10.51
N PRO A 141 4.59 -18.51 -10.04
CA PRO A 141 4.60 -19.93 -10.38
C PRO A 141 3.45 -20.71 -9.72
N TYR A 142 2.67 -20.06 -8.86
CA TYR A 142 1.58 -20.64 -8.10
C TYR A 142 0.25 -20.44 -8.84
N ASP A 143 -0.60 -21.47 -8.88
CA ASP A 143 -1.89 -21.41 -9.59
C ASP A 143 -2.96 -20.76 -8.72
N ASP A 144 -2.99 -19.41 -8.74
CA ASP A 144 -3.98 -18.61 -8.01
C ASP A 144 -5.21 -18.26 -8.87
N ILE A 145 -5.13 -18.41 -10.19
CA ILE A 145 -6.20 -17.99 -11.12
C ILE A 145 -7.27 -19.08 -11.25
N ASP A 146 -6.87 -20.31 -11.54
CA ASP A 146 -7.80 -21.43 -11.74
C ASP A 146 -8.22 -22.08 -10.42
N ASN A 147 -7.31 -22.12 -9.47
CA ASN A 147 -7.54 -22.60 -8.11
C ASN A 147 -6.69 -21.73 -7.18
N PRO A 148 -7.26 -20.90 -6.29
CA PRO A 148 -6.47 -20.02 -5.44
C PRO A 148 -5.58 -20.76 -4.43
N GLY A 149 -5.22 -21.98 -4.72
CA GLY A 149 -4.29 -22.95 -4.21
C GLY A 149 -3.55 -22.51 -2.94
N GLU A 150 -2.39 -21.88 -3.12
CA GLU A 150 -1.57 -21.45 -2.00
C GLU A 150 -2.13 -20.22 -1.28
N LEU A 151 -2.91 -19.35 -1.95
CA LEU A 151 -3.58 -18.21 -1.33
C LEU A 151 -4.55 -18.64 -0.21
N ILE A 152 -5.18 -19.80 -0.31
CA ILE A 152 -6.10 -20.34 0.69
C ILE A 152 -5.51 -21.48 1.52
N THR A 153 -4.22 -21.76 1.38
CA THR A 153 -3.55 -22.86 2.09
C THR A 153 -2.86 -22.34 3.36
N PRO A 154 -3.16 -22.92 4.54
CA PRO A 154 -2.45 -22.59 5.77
C PRO A 154 -0.95 -22.97 5.70
N GLY A 155 -0.12 -22.23 6.43
CA GLY A 155 1.30 -22.54 6.56
C GLY A 155 2.18 -22.09 5.37
N VAL A 156 1.60 -21.50 4.33
CA VAL A 156 2.35 -20.94 3.20
C VAL A 156 2.67 -19.47 3.47
N GLY A 157 3.93 -19.05 3.22
CA GLY A 157 4.38 -17.68 3.32
C GLY A 157 3.74 -16.77 2.27
N ARG A 158 3.64 -15.48 2.55
CA ARG A 158 3.02 -14.47 1.67
C ARG A 158 4.01 -13.41 1.21
N ALA A 159 5.28 -13.53 1.59
CA ALA A 159 6.35 -12.59 1.28
C ALA A 159 7.42 -13.28 0.42
N ASP A 160 7.34 -13.13 -0.90
CA ASP A 160 8.25 -13.80 -1.82
C ASP A 160 9.55 -13.04 -2.01
N ILE A 161 10.64 -13.81 -2.08
CA ILE A 161 11.93 -13.38 -2.60
C ILE A 161 12.17 -14.06 -3.94
N TRP A 162 12.20 -13.28 -5.01
CA TRP A 162 12.57 -13.73 -6.35
C TRP A 162 14.07 -13.58 -6.53
N GLU A 163 14.77 -14.69 -6.70
CA GLU A 163 16.21 -14.72 -6.91
C GLU A 163 16.52 -14.96 -8.38
N PHE A 164 17.29 -14.07 -9.02
CA PHE A 164 17.76 -14.21 -10.40
C PHE A 164 19.29 -14.25 -10.45
N ASP A 165 19.81 -15.05 -11.38
CA ASP A 165 21.19 -14.87 -11.85
C ASP A 165 21.25 -13.56 -12.64
N ALA A 166 22.09 -12.62 -12.21
CA ALA A 166 22.17 -11.31 -12.83
C ALA A 166 22.87 -11.34 -14.21
N ALA A 167 23.70 -12.34 -14.48
CA ALA A 167 24.38 -12.51 -15.76
C ALA A 167 23.56 -13.33 -16.78
N ASP A 168 22.73 -14.28 -16.30
CA ASP A 168 21.88 -15.13 -17.12
C ASP A 168 20.47 -15.22 -16.54
N GLN A 169 19.60 -14.32 -16.95
CA GLN A 169 18.19 -14.34 -16.55
C GLN A 169 17.36 -15.41 -17.31
N GLY A 170 18.00 -16.30 -18.09
CA GLY A 170 17.36 -17.33 -18.90
C GLY A 170 16.63 -16.77 -20.14
N MET A 171 16.18 -17.62 -21.05
CA MET A 171 15.54 -17.26 -22.34
C MET A 171 14.00 -17.23 -22.28
N ALA A 172 13.39 -17.61 -21.15
CA ALA A 172 11.94 -17.60 -21.00
C ALA A 172 11.36 -16.18 -21.10
N THR A 173 10.12 -16.06 -21.55
CA THR A 173 9.37 -14.80 -21.51
C THR A 173 9.31 -14.30 -20.06
N GLY A 174 9.79 -13.07 -19.80
CA GLY A 174 9.85 -12.54 -18.44
C GLY A 174 11.03 -13.03 -17.59
N GLY A 175 11.96 -13.81 -18.16
CA GLY A 175 13.11 -14.35 -17.44
C GLY A 175 12.81 -15.67 -16.72
N ARG A 176 13.82 -16.23 -16.09
CA ARG A 176 13.71 -17.45 -15.28
C ARG A 176 14.44 -17.22 -13.95
N PRO A 177 13.71 -17.10 -12.83
CA PRO A 177 14.34 -17.03 -11.53
C PRO A 177 15.06 -18.32 -11.19
N LEU A 178 16.13 -18.25 -10.42
CA LEU A 178 16.79 -19.42 -9.81
C LEU A 178 15.83 -20.09 -8.82
N GLN A 179 15.09 -19.28 -8.08
CA GLN A 179 14.00 -19.70 -7.20
C GLN A 179 13.06 -18.54 -6.89
N VAL A 180 11.88 -18.91 -6.37
CA VAL A 180 10.98 -18.02 -5.62
C VAL A 180 10.87 -18.61 -4.21
N LEU A 181 11.31 -17.88 -3.19
CA LEU A 181 11.34 -18.32 -1.79
C LEU A 181 10.23 -17.63 -1.02
N PRO A 182 9.15 -18.32 -0.62
CA PRO A 182 8.06 -17.75 0.15
C PRO A 182 8.44 -17.67 1.64
N LEU A 183 8.66 -16.47 2.14
CA LEU A 183 8.90 -16.23 3.56
C LEU A 183 7.58 -16.18 4.32
N PHE A 184 7.57 -16.73 5.54
CA PHE A 184 6.37 -16.79 6.39
C PHE A 184 6.09 -15.42 7.04
N GLY A 185 5.57 -14.51 6.27
CA GLY A 185 5.16 -13.17 6.62
C GLY A 185 4.07 -12.69 5.65
N ASP A 186 3.53 -11.50 5.86
CA ASP A 186 2.49 -10.97 4.97
C ASP A 186 3.11 -10.38 3.69
N SER A 187 3.14 -9.10 3.56
CA SER A 187 3.70 -8.42 2.38
C SER A 187 5.21 -8.26 2.54
N PRO A 188 6.03 -8.60 1.52
CA PRO A 188 7.45 -8.34 1.60
C PRO A 188 7.75 -6.84 1.55
N GLY A 189 8.90 -6.43 2.05
CA GLY A 189 9.28 -5.03 2.15
C GLY A 189 10.74 -4.79 1.82
N PRO A 190 11.43 -3.99 2.62
CA PRO A 190 12.78 -3.54 2.33
C PRO A 190 13.81 -4.66 2.43
N LEU A 191 14.88 -4.53 1.65
CA LEU A 191 16.04 -5.41 1.61
C LEU A 191 17.30 -4.69 2.07
N ALA A 192 18.25 -5.44 2.64
CA ALA A 192 19.61 -4.98 2.88
C ALA A 192 20.61 -6.13 2.70
N VAL A 193 21.88 -5.80 2.46
CA VAL A 193 22.95 -6.80 2.28
C VAL A 193 23.98 -6.61 3.38
N SER A 194 24.47 -7.71 3.94
CA SER A 194 25.56 -7.70 4.91
C SER A 194 26.85 -7.13 4.31
N VAL A 195 27.74 -6.69 5.18
CA VAL A 195 29.01 -6.05 4.75
C VAL A 195 29.89 -6.98 3.87
N ASP A 196 29.84 -8.27 4.11
CA ASP A 196 30.55 -9.29 3.33
C ASP A 196 29.84 -9.72 2.05
N GLY A 197 28.59 -9.28 1.82
CA GLY A 197 27.78 -9.66 0.68
C GLY A 197 27.19 -11.07 0.75
N GLU A 198 27.36 -11.79 1.86
CA GLU A 198 26.95 -13.19 1.99
C GLU A 198 25.56 -13.40 2.62
N THR A 199 24.97 -12.35 3.18
CA THR A 199 23.64 -12.41 3.78
C THR A 199 22.76 -11.32 3.21
N VAL A 200 21.56 -11.68 2.77
CA VAL A 200 20.47 -10.73 2.43
C VAL A 200 19.47 -10.72 3.57
N TYR A 201 19.17 -9.52 4.07
CA TYR A 201 18.13 -9.29 5.06
C TYR A 201 16.87 -8.80 4.35
N ALA A 202 15.73 -9.44 4.64
CA ALA A 202 14.43 -9.14 4.05
C ALA A 202 13.42 -8.83 5.16
N GLY A 203 12.91 -7.59 5.19
CA GLY A 203 11.86 -7.17 6.11
C GLY A 203 10.47 -7.48 5.58
N VAL A 204 9.56 -7.85 6.47
CA VAL A 204 8.14 -7.96 6.18
C VAL A 204 7.52 -6.58 6.32
N PHE A 205 6.96 -6.03 5.24
CA PHE A 205 6.45 -4.65 5.24
C PHE A 205 5.29 -4.46 6.21
N LYS A 206 4.27 -5.32 6.14
CA LYS A 206 3.11 -5.33 7.05
C LYS A 206 3.26 -6.50 8.02
N SER A 207 4.22 -6.40 8.95
CA SER A 207 4.58 -7.49 9.85
C SER A 207 3.53 -7.77 10.93
N GLY A 208 2.76 -6.74 11.29
CA GLY A 208 1.82 -6.86 12.40
C GLY A 208 2.48 -6.65 13.75
N ASN A 209 1.76 -6.95 14.84
CA ASN A 209 2.26 -6.75 16.21
C ASN A 209 1.68 -7.77 17.19
N GLN A 210 1.44 -8.99 16.71
CA GLN A 210 0.91 -10.10 17.51
C GLN A 210 -0.43 -9.80 18.20
N THR A 211 -1.31 -9.00 17.57
CA THR A 211 -2.67 -8.76 18.06
C THR A 211 -3.70 -9.57 17.28
N THR A 212 -4.79 -9.95 17.95
CA THR A 212 -5.93 -10.63 17.34
C THR A 212 -7.24 -10.27 18.06
N ILE A 213 -8.36 -10.79 17.57
CA ILE A 213 -9.71 -10.49 18.05
C ILE A 213 -10.32 -11.63 18.86
N VAL A 214 -10.79 -11.31 20.07
CA VAL A 214 -11.77 -12.14 20.79
C VAL A 214 -13.17 -11.74 20.32
N GLY A 215 -13.86 -12.64 19.64
CA GLY A 215 -15.19 -12.35 19.12
C GLY A 215 -16.23 -12.11 20.23
N ARG A 216 -17.18 -11.20 20.00
CA ARG A 216 -18.24 -10.80 20.95
C ARG A 216 -18.89 -11.97 21.72
N VAL A 217 -19.15 -13.06 21.06
CA VAL A 217 -19.86 -14.22 21.67
C VAL A 217 -19.03 -15.01 22.68
N LEU A 218 -17.75 -14.68 22.81
CA LEU A 218 -16.79 -15.28 23.74
C LEU A 218 -16.55 -14.39 24.96
N ILE A 219 -17.20 -13.23 25.03
CA ILE A 219 -17.07 -12.24 26.12
C ILE A 219 -18.31 -12.37 27.01
N CYS A 220 -18.10 -12.36 28.33
CA CYS A 220 -19.19 -12.43 29.31
C CYS A 220 -20.04 -11.15 29.31
N GLU A 221 -21.31 -11.23 29.63
CA GLU A 221 -22.13 -10.06 29.96
C GLU A 221 -21.80 -9.58 31.38
N GLY A 222 -21.87 -8.28 31.64
CA GLY A 222 -21.67 -7.68 32.95
C GLY A 222 -20.35 -6.95 33.16
N GLY A 223 -19.61 -6.67 32.09
CA GLY A 223 -18.36 -5.87 32.15
C GLY A 223 -17.20 -6.57 32.87
N VAL A 224 -16.24 -5.80 33.34
CA VAL A 224 -15.00 -6.29 34.03
C VAL A 224 -15.32 -7.07 35.31
N THR A 225 -16.40 -6.69 35.98
CA THR A 225 -16.84 -7.36 37.21
C THR A 225 -17.59 -8.66 36.96
N ALA A 226 -17.84 -9.03 35.70
CA ALA A 226 -18.45 -10.31 35.37
C ALA A 226 -17.54 -11.43 35.84
N GLU A 227 -18.12 -12.38 36.60
CA GLU A 227 -17.45 -13.62 36.95
C GLU A 227 -17.05 -14.38 35.68
N PRO A 228 -15.94 -15.12 35.67
CA PRO A 228 -15.58 -15.98 34.57
C PRO A 228 -16.73 -16.85 34.14
N CYS A 229 -17.10 -16.80 32.88
CA CYS A 229 -18.22 -17.55 32.31
C CYS A 229 -17.75 -18.57 31.29
N THR A 230 -18.50 -19.67 31.16
CA THR A 230 -18.28 -20.59 30.03
C THR A 230 -18.82 -19.97 28.75
N THR A 231 -18.03 -20.07 27.71
CA THR A 231 -18.53 -19.75 26.38
C THR A 231 -19.61 -20.72 25.95
N PHE A 232 -20.40 -20.33 24.98
CA PHE A 232 -21.55 -21.08 24.51
C PHE A 232 -21.29 -22.61 24.33
N ARG A 233 -22.19 -23.45 24.79
CA ARG A 233 -22.15 -24.92 24.74
C ARG A 233 -21.02 -25.58 25.54
N GLY A 234 -20.57 -24.98 26.64
CA GLY A 234 -19.53 -25.55 27.47
C GLY A 234 -18.12 -25.41 26.88
N GLY A 235 -17.91 -24.40 26.02
CA GLY A 235 -16.61 -24.04 25.48
C GLY A 235 -15.65 -23.49 26.54
N PRO A 236 -14.51 -22.91 26.11
CA PRO A 236 -13.49 -22.38 27.01
C PRO A 236 -14.06 -21.35 28.00
N VAL A 237 -13.45 -21.23 29.16
CA VAL A 237 -13.84 -20.25 30.17
C VAL A 237 -13.31 -18.88 29.75
N SER A 238 -14.18 -17.87 29.64
CA SER A 238 -13.81 -16.49 29.39
C SER A 238 -13.33 -15.81 30.68
N PRO A 239 -12.28 -14.97 30.63
CA PRO A 239 -11.82 -14.18 31.79
C PRO A 239 -12.80 -13.12 32.31
N GLY A 240 -13.91 -12.86 31.59
CA GLY A 240 -14.92 -11.87 32.01
C GLY A 240 -15.54 -11.11 30.84
N GLY A 241 -16.09 -9.93 31.14
CA GLY A 241 -16.72 -9.04 30.16
C GLY A 241 -15.78 -7.98 29.60
N LEU A 242 -16.33 -7.05 28.82
CA LEU A 242 -15.55 -5.94 28.26
C LEU A 242 -15.02 -5.00 29.36
N PRO A 243 -13.81 -4.43 29.20
CA PRO A 243 -13.32 -3.35 30.04
C PRO A 243 -14.30 -2.14 30.03
N ALA A 244 -14.41 -1.43 31.16
CA ALA A 244 -15.17 -0.19 31.25
C ALA A 244 -14.49 0.91 30.42
N PRO A 245 -15.26 1.96 29.98
CA PRO A 245 -16.69 2.13 30.16
C PRO A 245 -17.53 1.22 29.23
N ASN A 246 -18.74 0.92 29.67
CA ASN A 246 -19.70 0.09 28.91
C ASN A 246 -20.95 0.87 28.49
N GLU A 247 -20.95 2.17 28.69
CA GLU A 247 -21.99 3.13 28.27
C GLU A 247 -21.34 4.43 27.83
N ASN A 248 -22.03 5.20 26.99
CA ASN A 248 -21.56 6.52 26.55
C ASN A 248 -21.91 7.60 27.59
N ILE A 249 -21.54 8.84 27.29
CA ILE A 249 -21.80 9.99 28.18
C ILE A 249 -23.30 10.22 28.44
N GLU A 250 -24.19 9.74 27.59
CA GLU A 250 -25.63 9.83 27.75
C GLU A 250 -26.20 8.67 28.60
N GLY A 251 -25.36 7.78 29.09
CA GLY A 251 -25.75 6.58 29.81
C GLY A 251 -26.38 5.49 28.92
N VAL A 252 -26.19 5.55 27.60
CA VAL A 252 -26.68 4.52 26.68
C VAL A 252 -25.70 3.36 26.68
N PRO A 253 -26.16 2.11 26.95
CA PRO A 253 -25.29 0.97 26.98
C PRO A 253 -24.63 0.70 25.62
N MET A 254 -23.32 0.40 25.65
CA MET A 254 -22.54 0.01 24.49
C MET A 254 -23.10 -1.26 23.83
N PRO A 255 -23.24 -1.32 22.50
CA PRO A 255 -23.55 -2.56 21.82
C PRO A 255 -22.45 -3.59 22.04
N GLY A 256 -22.82 -4.85 22.22
CA GLY A 256 -21.85 -5.92 22.42
C GLY A 256 -20.82 -5.95 21.28
N ALA A 257 -19.53 -5.95 21.62
CA ALA A 257 -18.39 -5.90 20.69
C ALA A 257 -17.38 -7.00 20.99
N GLY A 258 -16.42 -7.21 20.09
CA GLY A 258 -15.20 -7.98 20.34
C GLY A 258 -14.19 -7.21 21.20
N LEU A 259 -13.07 -7.84 21.48
CA LEU A 259 -11.96 -7.30 22.26
C LEU A 259 -10.64 -7.66 21.56
N ILE A 260 -9.75 -6.69 21.40
CA ILE A 260 -8.40 -6.94 20.91
C ILE A 260 -7.53 -7.47 22.05
N VAL A 261 -6.74 -8.50 21.76
CA VAL A 261 -5.75 -9.06 22.66
C VAL A 261 -4.40 -9.16 21.97
N LYS A 262 -3.33 -9.02 22.73
CA LYS A 262 -1.94 -9.08 22.27
C LYS A 262 -1.20 -10.22 22.92
N TRP A 263 -0.34 -10.89 22.17
CA TRP A 263 0.60 -11.88 22.73
C TRP A 263 1.76 -11.17 23.42
N ASP A 264 2.01 -11.48 24.69
CA ASP A 264 3.07 -10.86 25.51
C ASP A 264 4.34 -11.71 25.63
N GLY A 265 4.39 -12.85 24.95
CA GLY A 265 5.44 -13.86 25.07
C GLY A 265 5.05 -15.06 25.94
N GLU A 266 4.04 -14.93 26.79
CA GLU A 266 3.55 -15.97 27.69
C GLU A 266 2.07 -16.30 27.45
N GLY A 267 1.26 -15.31 27.07
CA GLY A 267 -0.16 -15.47 26.89
C GLY A 267 -0.82 -14.34 26.10
N TRP A 268 -2.08 -14.54 25.75
CA TRP A 268 -2.92 -13.54 25.09
C TRP A 268 -3.52 -12.59 26.14
N LYS A 269 -3.09 -11.34 26.17
CA LYS A 269 -3.51 -10.34 27.15
C LYS A 269 -4.36 -9.24 26.54
N ASP A 270 -5.32 -8.73 27.29
CA ASP A 270 -6.02 -7.48 26.99
C ASP A 270 -5.37 -6.29 27.68
N GLU A 271 -5.89 -5.08 27.47
CA GLU A 271 -5.38 -3.82 28.06
C GLU A 271 -5.41 -3.79 29.61
N LEU A 272 -6.11 -4.72 30.24
CA LEU A 272 -6.17 -4.90 31.69
C LEU A 272 -5.30 -6.07 32.20
N ASP A 273 -4.45 -6.62 31.33
CA ASP A 273 -3.53 -7.72 31.64
C ASP A 273 -4.24 -9.06 31.96
N ARG A 274 -5.54 -9.20 31.58
CA ARG A 274 -6.29 -10.42 31.76
C ARG A 274 -5.91 -11.46 30.71
N ASP A 275 -5.75 -12.72 31.13
CA ASP A 275 -5.32 -13.81 30.26
C ASP A 275 -6.46 -14.44 29.47
N TRP A 276 -6.41 -14.35 28.15
CA TRP A 276 -7.35 -14.87 27.17
C TRP A 276 -6.86 -16.15 26.46
N SER A 277 -5.73 -16.75 26.89
CA SER A 277 -5.13 -17.93 26.25
C SER A 277 -6.02 -19.17 26.31
N SER A 278 -6.97 -19.22 27.25
CA SER A 278 -7.99 -20.27 27.26
C SER A 278 -8.97 -20.18 26.07
N VAL A 279 -9.13 -18.98 25.50
CA VAL A 279 -10.07 -18.67 24.41
C VAL A 279 -9.35 -18.59 23.06
N ILE A 280 -8.20 -17.91 23.01
CA ILE A 280 -7.38 -17.76 21.81
C ILE A 280 -6.29 -18.84 21.82
N ARG A 281 -6.30 -19.71 20.81
CA ARG A 281 -5.39 -20.88 20.74
C ARG A 281 -4.55 -20.91 19.47
N LEU A 282 -4.73 -19.93 18.57
CA LEU A 282 -3.92 -19.82 17.37
C LEU A 282 -2.49 -19.39 17.73
N ASP A 283 -1.55 -19.79 16.89
CA ASP A 283 -0.16 -19.34 16.92
C ASP A 283 0.01 -18.19 15.93
N LEU A 284 0.60 -17.08 16.38
CA LEU A 284 0.87 -15.90 15.56
C LEU A 284 2.36 -15.54 15.72
N PRO A 285 3.25 -16.17 14.92
CA PRO A 285 4.67 -15.88 14.97
C PRO A 285 4.96 -14.43 14.61
N ASP A 286 5.99 -13.87 15.25
CA ASP A 286 6.45 -12.50 15.03
C ASP A 286 7.68 -12.52 14.11
N PHE A 287 7.49 -12.86 12.84
CA PHE A 287 8.59 -12.99 11.89
C PHE A 287 8.74 -11.70 11.08
N ASP A 288 9.57 -10.79 11.59
CA ASP A 288 9.71 -9.42 11.07
C ASP A 288 10.81 -9.27 10.01
N VAL A 289 12.01 -9.80 10.30
CA VAL A 289 13.15 -9.71 9.39
C VAL A 289 13.78 -11.09 9.22
N PHE A 290 13.86 -11.53 7.97
CA PHE A 290 14.52 -12.79 7.60
C PHE A 290 15.96 -12.54 7.15
N ALA A 291 16.88 -13.43 7.53
CA ALA A 291 18.23 -13.49 6.99
C ALA A 291 18.35 -14.67 6.01
N LEU A 292 18.82 -14.38 4.79
CA LEU A 292 19.03 -15.38 3.73
C LEU A 292 20.52 -15.56 3.51
N ASN A 293 20.96 -16.83 3.46
CA ASN A 293 22.33 -17.18 3.07
C ASN A 293 22.54 -17.01 1.58
N ALA A 294 23.07 -15.86 1.17
CA ALA A 294 23.39 -15.53 -0.21
C ALA A 294 24.73 -16.18 -0.69
N ALA A 295 25.50 -16.86 0.16
CA ALA A 295 26.62 -17.67 -0.28
C ALA A 295 26.15 -19.00 -0.90
N ALA A 296 24.96 -19.49 -0.54
CA ALA A 296 24.35 -20.66 -1.17
C ALA A 296 23.69 -20.31 -2.52
N THR A 297 23.61 -21.23 -3.46
CA THR A 297 22.93 -21.09 -4.76
C THR A 297 22.03 -22.29 -5.01
N PRO A 298 20.70 -22.14 -5.02
CA PRO A 298 19.96 -20.93 -4.64
C PRO A 298 20.11 -20.60 -3.16
N ALA A 299 19.75 -19.35 -2.77
CA ALA A 299 19.83 -18.89 -1.39
C ALA A 299 18.89 -19.67 -0.47
N THR A 300 19.23 -19.77 0.81
CA THR A 300 18.42 -20.46 1.81
C THR A 300 18.14 -19.55 3.00
N GLN A 301 17.00 -19.73 3.66
CA GLN A 301 16.72 -19.03 4.91
C GLN A 301 17.73 -19.49 5.99
N LYS A 302 18.32 -18.52 6.69
CA LYS A 302 19.34 -18.73 7.72
C LYS A 302 18.80 -18.46 9.12
N ASP A 303 18.18 -17.28 9.30
CA ASP A 303 17.66 -16.79 10.58
C ASP A 303 16.39 -15.99 10.38
N VAL A 304 15.71 -15.66 11.50
CA VAL A 304 14.57 -14.75 11.57
C VAL A 304 14.65 -13.95 12.87
N TYR A 305 14.30 -12.65 12.79
CA TYR A 305 14.29 -11.72 13.93
C TYR A 305 12.86 -11.25 14.18
N ALA A 306 12.44 -11.30 15.45
CA ALA A 306 11.14 -10.92 15.96
C ALA A 306 11.22 -9.67 16.84
N GLY A 307 10.07 -9.01 17.09
CA GLY A 307 9.99 -7.84 17.98
C GLY A 307 10.55 -6.56 17.35
N VAL A 308 10.57 -6.48 16.04
CA VAL A 308 11.10 -5.32 15.31
C VAL A 308 10.08 -4.20 15.24
N GLY A 309 8.85 -4.48 14.76
CA GLY A 309 7.79 -3.49 14.67
C GLY A 309 6.65 -3.90 13.74
N THR A 310 5.60 -3.08 13.68
CA THR A 310 4.36 -3.37 12.95
C THR A 310 4.49 -3.16 11.45
N ILE A 311 5.06 -2.02 11.02
CA ILE A 311 5.31 -1.68 9.61
C ILE A 311 6.79 -1.38 9.44
N LEU A 312 7.47 -2.14 8.57
CA LEU A 312 8.91 -2.03 8.33
C LEU A 312 9.15 -1.35 6.98
N TYR A 313 9.64 -0.11 7.01
CA TYR A 313 9.78 0.72 5.82
C TYR A 313 11.15 0.63 5.14
N GLY A 314 12.23 0.50 5.90
CA GLY A 314 13.58 0.54 5.36
C GLY A 314 14.59 -0.21 6.23
N LEU A 315 15.61 -0.79 5.59
CA LEU A 315 16.72 -1.48 6.24
C LEU A 315 18.06 -0.89 5.79
N ALA A 316 18.99 -0.80 6.74
CA ALA A 316 20.39 -0.50 6.45
C ALA A 316 21.32 -1.28 7.37
N VAL A 317 22.49 -1.67 6.86
CA VAL A 317 23.52 -2.35 7.65
C VAL A 317 24.63 -1.37 8.00
N ASN A 318 25.00 -1.27 9.25
CA ASN A 318 26.13 -0.46 9.66
C ASN A 318 27.44 -1.12 9.18
N PRO A 319 28.24 -0.46 8.31
CA PRO A 319 29.42 -1.07 7.69
C PRO A 319 30.56 -1.38 8.67
N ARG A 320 30.47 -0.97 9.93
CA ARG A 320 31.49 -1.21 10.95
C ARG A 320 31.05 -2.17 12.05
N SER A 321 29.82 -2.07 12.53
CA SER A 321 29.31 -2.99 13.55
C SER A 321 28.67 -4.24 12.98
N GLY A 322 28.19 -4.20 11.73
CA GLY A 322 27.36 -5.24 11.13
C GLY A 322 25.91 -5.21 11.64
N ASN A 323 25.58 -4.30 12.55
CA ASN A 323 24.22 -4.16 13.06
C ASN A 323 23.27 -3.70 11.96
N ILE A 324 22.04 -4.23 11.99
CA ILE A 324 20.97 -3.86 11.07
C ILE A 324 20.11 -2.81 11.74
N TYR A 325 19.84 -1.73 11.04
CA TYR A 325 18.88 -0.71 11.45
C TYR A 325 17.62 -0.83 10.63
N VAL A 326 16.50 -0.96 11.30
CA VAL A 326 15.17 -1.08 10.66
C VAL A 326 14.34 0.15 10.99
N ALA A 327 14.01 0.96 9.98
CA ALA A 327 13.06 2.06 10.11
C ALA A 327 11.66 1.48 10.15
N ASN A 328 10.91 1.73 11.23
CA ASN A 328 9.61 1.10 11.43
C ASN A 328 8.68 1.95 12.31
N THR A 329 7.43 1.50 12.40
CA THR A 329 6.46 1.98 13.38
C THR A 329 5.92 0.80 14.18
N GLU A 330 5.50 1.08 15.42
CA GLU A 330 4.77 0.12 16.25
C GLU A 330 3.38 0.65 16.56
N ALA A 331 2.35 -0.11 16.23
CA ALA A 331 0.97 0.23 16.49
C ALA A 331 0.57 -0.07 17.95
N ILE A 332 -0.27 0.79 18.53
CA ILE A 332 -0.79 0.65 19.92
C ILE A 332 -2.30 0.32 19.83
N ASN A 333 -2.66 -0.64 18.99
CA ASN A 333 -4.05 -0.97 18.69
C ASN A 333 -4.75 -1.83 19.77
N GLU A 334 -4.01 -2.38 20.71
CA GLU A 334 -4.55 -3.08 21.88
C GLU A 334 -5.20 -2.13 22.88
N VAL A 335 -4.84 -0.84 22.89
CA VAL A 335 -5.49 0.20 23.69
C VAL A 335 -6.77 0.64 23.03
N ARG A 336 -7.85 0.77 23.80
CA ARG A 336 -9.17 1.12 23.29
C ARG A 336 -9.38 2.63 23.26
N PHE A 337 -10.40 3.04 22.50
CA PHE A 337 -11.03 4.34 22.45
C PHE A 337 -10.21 5.50 21.88
N GLU A 338 -10.89 6.34 21.19
CA GLU A 338 -10.48 7.72 20.88
C GLU A 338 -11.07 8.68 21.92
N GLY A 339 -10.78 9.95 21.78
CA GLY A 339 -11.38 10.99 22.61
C GLY A 339 -10.49 11.52 23.72
N VAL A 340 -11.03 12.48 24.46
CA VAL A 340 -10.27 13.17 25.52
C VAL A 340 -10.29 12.31 26.76
N ARG A 341 -9.10 12.07 27.33
CA ARG A 341 -9.02 11.52 28.67
C ARG A 341 -9.48 12.60 29.65
N GLU A 342 -10.63 12.40 30.28
CA GLU A 342 -11.10 13.33 31.32
C GLU A 342 -10.15 13.26 32.54
N PRO A 343 -9.82 14.41 33.16
CA PRO A 343 -9.02 14.42 34.39
C PRO A 343 -9.69 13.59 35.47
N GLY A 344 -8.99 12.58 36.00
CA GLY A 344 -9.53 11.66 37.00
C GLY A 344 -10.30 10.46 36.44
N SER A 345 -10.36 10.29 35.10
CA SER A 345 -10.91 9.10 34.45
C SER A 345 -9.85 8.01 34.37
N ASP A 346 -10.24 6.77 34.65
CA ASP A 346 -9.39 5.57 34.46
C ASP A 346 -9.48 5.04 33.01
N VAL A 347 -10.17 5.74 32.11
CA VAL A 347 -10.32 5.33 30.71
C VAL A 347 -9.00 5.56 29.97
N SER A 348 -8.40 4.48 29.46
CA SER A 348 -7.28 4.55 28.54
C SER A 348 -7.76 4.96 27.13
N THR A 349 -7.00 5.81 26.44
CA THR A 349 -7.30 6.21 25.05
C THR A 349 -6.03 6.26 24.21
N VAL A 350 -6.17 6.02 22.90
CA VAL A 350 -5.07 6.15 21.93
C VAL A 350 -4.90 7.58 21.42
N ARG A 351 -5.65 8.55 21.92
CA ARG A 351 -5.59 9.93 21.44
C ARG A 351 -4.18 10.48 21.42
N GLY A 352 -3.69 10.80 20.23
CA GLY A 352 -2.32 11.26 20.01
C GLY A 352 -1.23 10.20 20.24
N ARG A 353 -1.58 8.93 20.50
CA ARG A 353 -0.63 7.81 20.67
C ARG A 353 -1.10 6.59 19.89
N LEU A 354 -1.17 6.70 18.58
CA LEU A 354 -1.57 5.59 17.72
C LEU A 354 -0.40 4.67 17.38
N HIS A 355 0.74 5.28 17.09
CA HIS A 355 1.96 4.57 16.68
C HIS A 355 3.17 5.22 17.34
N GLU A 356 4.19 4.42 17.59
CA GLU A 356 5.53 4.90 17.92
C GLU A 356 6.42 4.84 16.67
N ALA A 357 7.03 5.96 16.30
CA ALA A 357 8.05 5.98 15.25
C ALA A 357 9.37 5.45 15.82
N ARG A 358 9.93 4.40 15.20
CA ARG A 358 11.08 3.64 15.72
C ARG A 358 12.20 3.46 14.70
N VAL A 359 13.40 3.26 15.20
CA VAL A 359 14.46 2.52 14.53
C VAL A 359 14.81 1.34 15.43
N THR A 360 14.58 0.15 14.95
CA THR A 360 14.98 -1.07 15.69
C THR A 360 16.39 -1.47 15.29
N VAL A 361 17.22 -1.75 16.27
CA VAL A 361 18.61 -2.21 16.08
C VAL A 361 18.65 -3.72 16.29
N ILE A 362 19.09 -4.45 15.26
CA ILE A 362 19.34 -5.88 15.33
C ILE A 362 20.85 -6.08 15.33
N ASP A 363 21.36 -6.82 16.33
CA ASP A 363 22.74 -7.32 16.35
C ASP A 363 22.72 -8.81 15.94
N PRO A 364 23.09 -9.14 14.69
CA PRO A 364 23.04 -10.52 14.20
C PRO A 364 24.01 -11.44 14.94
N ALA A 365 25.12 -10.90 15.47
CA ALA A 365 26.11 -11.70 16.17
C ALA A 365 25.64 -12.08 17.59
N ALA A 366 24.91 -11.20 18.25
CA ALA A 366 24.32 -11.43 19.58
C ALA A 366 22.90 -12.03 19.49
N GLY A 367 22.25 -12.01 18.34
CA GLY A 367 20.85 -12.38 18.18
C GLY A 367 19.89 -11.44 18.91
N SER A 368 20.29 -10.19 19.18
CA SER A 368 19.49 -9.26 19.96
C SER A 368 18.75 -8.27 19.07
N VAL A 369 17.51 -7.94 19.45
CA VAL A 369 16.62 -6.98 18.79
C VAL A 369 16.23 -5.91 19.80
N VAL A 370 16.53 -4.64 19.52
CA VAL A 370 16.33 -3.53 20.47
C VAL A 370 15.60 -2.38 19.77
N PRO A 371 14.28 -2.26 19.94
CA PRO A 371 13.52 -1.13 19.42
C PRO A 371 13.92 0.18 20.09
N GLN A 372 14.08 1.23 19.28
CA GLN A 372 14.45 2.57 19.72
C GLN A 372 13.37 3.57 19.31
N HIS A 373 12.48 3.94 20.24
CA HIS A 373 11.49 4.98 20.03
C HIS A 373 12.17 6.32 19.74
N LEU A 374 11.89 6.93 18.59
CA LEU A 374 12.53 8.18 18.16
C LEU A 374 12.02 9.40 18.90
N ASN A 375 10.81 9.35 19.45
CA ASN A 375 10.11 10.47 20.07
C ASN A 375 10.03 10.37 21.61
N LYS A 376 11.09 9.90 22.27
CA LYS A 376 11.18 9.73 23.76
C LYS A 376 10.86 11.00 24.56
N HIS A 377 10.67 12.14 23.92
CA HIS A 377 10.33 13.43 24.56
C HIS A 377 8.82 13.68 24.66
N ILE A 378 7.99 12.86 24.00
CA ILE A 378 6.53 12.99 24.06
C ILE A 378 6.03 12.43 25.38
N ALA A 379 5.25 13.26 26.07
CA ALA A 379 4.53 12.88 27.28
C ALA A 379 3.07 12.60 26.87
N TYR A 380 2.76 11.35 26.61
CA TYR A 380 1.44 10.96 26.04
C TYR A 380 0.25 11.17 26.98
N GLU A 381 0.50 11.36 28.27
CA GLU A 381 -0.51 11.76 29.24
C GLU A 381 -1.00 13.21 29.04
N LYS A 382 -0.31 14.00 28.22
CA LYS A 382 -0.71 15.35 27.83
C LYS A 382 -1.42 15.32 26.50
N VAL A 383 -2.53 16.00 26.44
CA VAL A 383 -3.42 16.02 25.26
C VAL A 383 -2.75 16.59 24.01
N SER A 384 -1.98 17.66 24.16
CA SER A 384 -1.23 18.28 23.06
C SER A 384 0.12 18.76 23.52
N THR A 385 1.01 19.02 22.58
CA THR A 385 2.36 19.52 22.84
C THR A 385 2.59 20.89 22.21
N SER A 386 3.51 21.66 22.80
CA SER A 386 3.93 22.92 22.20
C SER A 386 4.61 22.70 20.85
N GLU A 387 4.55 23.69 19.94
CA GLU A 387 5.24 23.68 18.66
C GLU A 387 6.72 23.28 18.81
N ARG A 388 7.41 23.81 19.82
CA ARG A 388 8.80 23.46 20.12
C ARG A 388 8.98 21.96 20.43
N GLN A 389 8.01 21.28 20.98
CA GLN A 389 8.04 19.84 21.21
C GLN A 389 7.74 19.09 19.92
N ARG A 390 6.73 19.48 19.16
CA ARG A 390 6.44 18.91 17.84
C ARG A 390 7.61 19.00 16.88
N ASP A 391 8.39 20.10 16.95
CA ASP A 391 9.62 20.25 16.16
C ASP A 391 10.69 19.18 16.40
N ARG A 392 10.59 18.41 17.47
CA ARG A 392 11.51 17.30 17.76
C ARG A 392 10.98 15.97 17.29
N SER A 393 9.70 15.90 16.96
CA SER A 393 9.05 14.66 16.57
C SER A 393 9.43 14.23 15.16
N LEU A 394 9.52 12.93 14.98
CA LEU A 394 9.75 12.26 13.71
C LEU A 394 8.59 11.30 13.47
N SER A 395 7.99 11.37 12.29
CA SER A 395 6.90 10.51 11.88
C SER A 395 7.29 9.73 10.63
N MET A 396 6.85 8.49 10.54
CA MET A 396 7.08 7.61 9.40
C MET A 396 8.55 7.61 8.96
N PRO A 397 9.48 7.05 9.74
CA PRO A 397 10.85 6.82 9.29
C PRO A 397 10.83 5.79 8.16
N VAL A 398 11.24 6.18 6.94
CA VAL A 398 11.10 5.33 5.75
C VAL A 398 12.44 4.93 5.14
N GLY A 399 13.50 5.70 5.33
CA GLY A 399 14.81 5.41 4.77
C GLY A 399 15.93 5.66 5.77
N ILE A 400 16.98 4.86 5.68
CA ILE A 400 18.18 4.98 6.54
C ILE A 400 19.42 4.87 5.68
N GLU A 401 20.37 5.78 5.92
CA GLU A 401 21.74 5.70 5.41
C GLU A 401 22.74 5.78 6.55
N VAL A 402 23.84 5.05 6.44
CA VAL A 402 24.90 5.00 7.45
C VAL A 402 26.23 5.40 6.81
N SER A 403 26.97 6.32 7.47
CA SER A 403 28.29 6.71 6.99
C SER A 403 29.26 5.52 6.94
N ALA A 404 30.22 5.52 6.01
CA ALA A 404 31.19 4.44 5.82
C ALA A 404 32.06 4.18 7.05
N ASP A 405 32.23 5.19 7.92
CA ASP A 405 32.91 5.04 9.20
C ASP A 405 32.00 4.46 10.31
N GLY A 406 30.72 4.17 10.00
CA GLY A 406 29.75 3.59 10.92
C GLY A 406 29.29 4.48 12.07
N LYS A 407 29.59 5.81 12.02
CA LYS A 407 29.35 6.69 13.16
C LYS A 407 28.09 7.53 13.05
N THR A 408 27.68 7.88 11.84
CA THR A 408 26.56 8.78 11.59
C THR A 408 25.45 8.04 10.85
N THR A 409 24.23 8.18 11.32
CA THR A 409 23.02 7.63 10.69
C THR A 409 22.13 8.79 10.26
N TYR A 410 21.66 8.73 9.01
CA TYR A 410 20.68 9.65 8.44
C TYR A 410 19.35 8.90 8.29
N ILE A 411 18.26 9.48 8.80
CA ILE A 411 16.93 8.84 8.79
C ILE A 411 15.96 9.79 8.10
N ALA A 412 15.36 9.35 7.01
CA ALA A 412 14.28 10.07 6.32
C ALA A 412 12.95 9.86 7.07
N ALA A 413 12.39 10.93 7.63
CA ALA A 413 11.11 10.94 8.30
C ALA A 413 10.05 11.56 7.38
N LYS A 414 9.39 10.73 6.56
CA LYS A 414 8.44 11.14 5.51
C LYS A 414 7.28 11.99 6.06
N GLY A 415 6.77 11.61 7.23
CA GLY A 415 5.66 12.31 7.89
C GLY A 415 6.09 13.52 8.73
N SER A 416 7.32 14.04 8.58
CA SER A 416 7.84 15.20 9.33
C SER A 416 8.67 16.16 8.49
N ASP A 417 8.78 15.95 7.19
CA ASP A 417 9.60 16.74 6.27
C ASP A 417 11.05 16.95 6.72
N ARG A 418 11.64 15.89 7.30
CA ARG A 418 12.96 16.01 7.96
C ARG A 418 13.84 14.80 7.72
N ILE A 419 15.15 15.09 7.72
CA ILE A 419 16.19 14.09 7.88
C ILE A 419 16.75 14.22 9.29
N ALA A 420 16.63 13.16 10.09
CA ALA A 420 17.30 13.10 11.39
C ALA A 420 18.76 12.65 11.23
N VAL A 421 19.69 13.35 11.88
CA VAL A 421 21.12 13.01 11.91
C VAL A 421 21.47 12.51 13.30
N MET A 422 21.82 11.24 13.42
CA MET A 422 22.05 10.57 14.69
C MET A 422 23.47 9.99 14.78
N ASP A 423 23.98 9.93 16.01
CA ASP A 423 25.18 9.17 16.36
C ASP A 423 24.77 7.69 16.46
N ALA A 424 25.36 6.84 15.61
CA ALA A 424 25.02 5.43 15.52
C ALA A 424 25.17 4.68 16.86
N ARG A 425 26.25 4.93 17.61
CA ARG A 425 26.46 4.29 18.92
C ARG A 425 25.41 4.70 19.95
N LYS A 426 24.94 5.97 19.89
CA LYS A 426 23.87 6.43 20.77
C LYS A 426 22.54 5.84 20.38
N LEU A 427 22.30 5.62 19.09
CA LEU A 427 21.13 4.91 18.59
C LEU A 427 21.14 3.47 19.08
N GLU A 428 22.24 2.73 18.86
CA GLU A 428 22.41 1.35 19.31
C GLU A 428 22.22 1.18 20.83
N LYS A 429 22.71 2.13 21.62
CA LYS A 429 22.59 2.11 23.11
C LYS A 429 21.29 2.72 23.65
N GLY A 430 20.42 3.24 22.77
CA GLY A 430 19.22 3.96 23.19
C GLY A 430 19.45 5.23 23.99
N SER A 431 20.69 5.76 23.99
CA SER A 431 21.09 6.91 24.81
C SER A 431 20.98 8.27 24.09
N PHE A 432 20.44 8.29 22.88
CA PHE A 432 20.20 9.53 22.17
C PHE A 432 19.06 10.34 22.81
N LYS A 433 19.09 11.65 22.56
CA LYS A 433 18.04 12.58 23.01
C LYS A 433 17.44 13.26 21.76
N PRO A 434 16.12 13.20 21.58
CA PRO A 434 15.45 13.89 20.48
C PRO A 434 15.74 15.40 20.49
N SER A 435 16.11 15.96 19.34
CA SER A 435 16.50 17.35 19.23
C SER A 435 16.32 17.89 17.82
N SER A 436 15.51 18.92 17.65
CA SER A 436 15.32 19.60 16.37
C SER A 436 16.62 20.15 15.75
N ARG A 437 17.64 20.45 16.57
CA ARG A 437 18.97 20.88 16.09
C ARG A 437 19.74 19.79 15.33
N LYS A 438 19.29 18.53 15.46
CA LYS A 438 19.84 17.38 14.75
C LYS A 438 18.99 16.97 13.54
N HIS A 439 17.96 17.71 13.26
CA HIS A 439 17.11 17.50 12.11
C HIS A 439 17.46 18.50 11.02
N ILE A 440 17.47 18.06 9.78
CA ILE A 440 17.57 18.90 8.60
C ILE A 440 16.16 18.96 8.01
N LYS A 441 15.58 20.15 7.99
CA LYS A 441 14.30 20.39 7.34
C LYS A 441 14.49 20.31 5.83
N VAL A 442 13.63 19.55 5.16
CA VAL A 442 13.68 19.36 3.72
C VAL A 442 12.47 20.07 3.10
N PRO A 443 12.67 21.22 2.45
CA PRO A 443 11.63 21.89 1.68
C PRO A 443 11.06 20.94 0.61
N GLY A 444 9.79 21.10 0.28
CA GLY A 444 9.09 20.20 -0.65
C GLY A 444 8.43 19.01 0.01
N GLY A 445 8.92 18.57 1.16
CA GLY A 445 8.30 17.61 2.05
C GLY A 445 8.30 16.15 1.60
N GLY A 446 7.96 15.27 2.55
CA GLY A 446 7.84 13.84 2.30
C GLY A 446 9.13 13.16 1.83
N PRO A 447 10.27 13.27 2.56
CA PRO A 447 11.50 12.58 2.16
C PRO A 447 11.25 11.06 2.09
N ALA A 448 11.38 10.50 0.88
CA ALA A 448 11.00 9.11 0.58
C ALA A 448 12.21 8.18 0.38
N GLY A 449 13.36 8.73 0.06
CA GLY A 449 14.60 7.96 -0.11
C GLY A 449 15.81 8.86 -0.01
N LEU A 450 16.97 8.27 0.29
CA LEU A 450 18.23 9.00 0.41
C LEU A 450 19.41 8.16 -0.06
N VAL A 451 20.45 8.88 -0.54
CA VAL A 451 21.75 8.31 -0.91
C VAL A 451 22.85 9.25 -0.41
N LEU A 452 23.81 8.69 0.31
CA LEU A 452 24.94 9.42 0.88
C LEU A 452 26.15 9.39 -0.06
N ASP A 453 26.59 10.55 -0.50
CA ASP A 453 27.84 10.77 -1.22
C ASP A 453 28.88 11.42 -0.29
N GLU A 454 29.67 10.59 0.35
CA GLU A 454 30.69 11.05 1.30
C GLU A 454 31.83 11.81 0.61
N ALA A 455 32.17 11.40 -0.63
CA ALA A 455 33.27 12.01 -1.38
C ALA A 455 32.98 13.50 -1.64
N ARG A 456 31.73 13.84 -1.94
CA ARG A 456 31.28 15.21 -2.19
C ARG A 456 30.65 15.88 -0.96
N GLN A 457 30.55 15.16 0.16
CA GLN A 457 29.85 15.60 1.37
C GLN A 457 28.40 16.02 1.06
N ARG A 458 27.69 15.17 0.33
CA ARG A 458 26.29 15.39 -0.07
C ARG A 458 25.42 14.23 0.38
N LEU A 459 24.19 14.56 0.74
CA LEU A 459 23.10 13.60 0.89
C LEU A 459 22.02 14.02 -0.11
N TYR A 460 21.72 13.15 -1.06
CA TYR A 460 20.64 13.34 -2.01
C TYR A 460 19.36 12.72 -1.43
N VAL A 461 18.27 13.49 -1.46
CA VAL A 461 16.99 13.09 -0.86
C VAL A 461 15.89 13.31 -1.87
N LEU A 462 15.14 12.25 -2.19
CA LEU A 462 13.90 12.38 -2.98
C LEU A 462 12.78 12.92 -2.08
N THR A 463 12.17 14.05 -2.48
CA THR A 463 11.00 14.63 -1.84
C THR A 463 9.74 14.26 -2.62
N ARG A 464 8.82 13.55 -1.96
CA ARG A 464 7.64 12.97 -2.65
C ARG A 464 6.51 13.98 -2.85
N PHE A 465 6.39 15.00 -2.00
CA PHE A 465 5.23 15.90 -2.08
C PHE A 465 5.36 16.89 -3.24
N ASP A 466 6.56 17.40 -3.49
CA ASP A 466 6.85 18.28 -4.63
C ASP A 466 7.52 17.57 -5.81
N ASN A 467 7.89 16.29 -5.64
CA ASN A 467 8.59 15.46 -6.62
C ASN A 467 9.91 16.08 -7.08
N ALA A 468 10.85 16.23 -6.14
CA ALA A 468 12.16 16.87 -6.38
C ALA A 468 13.30 16.13 -5.69
N ILE A 469 14.53 16.49 -6.00
CA ILE A 469 15.75 16.04 -5.33
C ILE A 469 16.30 17.17 -4.48
N ALA A 470 16.23 17.05 -3.17
CA ALA A 470 16.91 17.97 -2.27
C ALA A 470 18.36 17.54 -2.07
N VAL A 471 19.29 18.46 -2.31
CA VAL A 471 20.74 18.27 -2.13
C VAL A 471 21.16 18.86 -0.80
N ILE A 472 21.58 18.01 0.13
CA ILE A 472 21.98 18.40 1.48
C ILE A 472 23.50 18.41 1.58
N ASP A 473 24.08 19.52 2.06
CA ASP A 473 25.47 19.57 2.52
C ASP A 473 25.56 18.94 3.91
N THR A 474 26.21 17.78 4.02
CA THR A 474 26.28 17.00 5.26
C THR A 474 27.12 17.68 6.34
N GLY A 475 28.14 18.47 5.96
CA GLY A 475 28.96 19.24 6.89
C GLY A 475 28.21 20.42 7.49
N LYS A 476 27.46 21.16 6.66
CA LYS A 476 26.63 22.30 7.10
C LYS A 476 25.26 21.90 7.64
N ARG A 477 24.84 20.66 7.36
CA ARG A 477 23.52 20.12 7.72
C ARG A 477 22.37 20.98 7.25
N LYS A 478 22.37 21.33 5.97
CA LYS A 478 21.30 22.11 5.34
C LYS A 478 21.15 21.76 3.87
N VAL A 479 19.95 21.95 3.36
CA VAL A 479 19.68 21.90 1.91
C VAL A 479 20.43 23.04 1.24
N VAL A 480 21.16 22.75 0.21
CA VAL A 480 21.96 23.71 -0.58
C VAL A 480 21.44 23.87 -1.99
N ASP A 481 20.65 22.91 -2.48
CA ASP A 481 20.01 22.94 -3.79
C ASP A 481 18.75 22.07 -3.79
N THR A 482 17.85 22.31 -4.73
CA THR A 482 16.65 21.50 -4.98
C THR A 482 16.42 21.42 -6.48
N VAL A 483 16.46 20.22 -7.03
CA VAL A 483 16.30 19.95 -8.46
C VAL A 483 14.93 19.30 -8.68
N PRO A 484 13.98 19.99 -9.32
CA PRO A 484 12.66 19.42 -9.59
C PRO A 484 12.75 18.30 -10.63
N LEU A 485 11.94 17.25 -10.41
CA LEU A 485 11.64 16.26 -11.43
C LEU A 485 10.35 16.68 -12.17
N TYR A 486 10.21 16.21 -13.40
CA TYR A 486 8.93 16.38 -14.07
C TYR A 486 7.83 15.69 -13.26
N ASN A 487 6.70 16.40 -13.03
CA ASN A 487 5.61 15.91 -12.21
C ASN A 487 4.27 16.02 -12.96
N PRO A 488 3.70 14.91 -13.46
CA PRO A 488 2.41 14.90 -14.15
C PRO A 488 1.22 14.96 -13.19
N GLU A 489 1.43 14.92 -11.88
CA GLU A 489 0.35 14.92 -10.90
C GLU A 489 -0.44 16.23 -10.93
N PRO A 490 -1.78 16.19 -11.05
CA PRO A 490 -2.62 17.36 -10.90
C PRO A 490 -2.38 18.08 -9.56
N ALA A 491 -2.55 19.40 -9.53
CA ALA A 491 -2.35 20.21 -8.31
C ALA A 491 -3.16 19.68 -7.12
N VAL A 492 -4.39 19.25 -7.37
CA VAL A 492 -5.29 18.69 -6.34
C VAL A 492 -4.71 17.49 -5.59
N ILE A 493 -3.90 16.68 -6.24
CA ILE A 493 -3.20 15.54 -5.61
C ILE A 493 -2.03 16.05 -4.77
N ARG A 494 -1.22 16.95 -5.33
CA ARG A 494 -0.04 17.51 -4.66
C ARG A 494 -0.41 18.32 -3.43
N ASP A 495 -1.46 19.13 -3.52
CA ASP A 495 -1.89 20.03 -2.45
C ASP A 495 -2.55 19.28 -1.28
N GLY A 496 -3.24 18.18 -1.56
CA GLY A 496 -3.91 17.39 -0.53
C GLY A 496 -3.02 16.34 0.15
N ARG A 497 -1.97 15.85 -0.54
CA ARG A 497 -1.07 14.81 -0.01
C ARG A 497 -0.41 15.15 1.33
N PRO A 498 0.09 16.38 1.57
CA PRO A 498 0.68 16.73 2.87
C PRO A 498 -0.26 16.49 4.05
N PHE A 499 -1.56 16.78 3.91
CA PHE A 499 -2.55 16.56 4.99
C PHE A 499 -2.84 15.07 5.25
N PHE A 500 -2.43 14.19 4.37
CA PHE A 500 -2.52 12.75 4.59
C PHE A 500 -1.28 12.18 5.31
N TYR A 501 -0.09 12.71 5.01
CA TYR A 501 1.19 12.17 5.50
C TYR A 501 1.85 12.96 6.61
N ASP A 502 1.79 14.31 6.59
CA ASP A 502 2.55 15.15 7.51
C ASP A 502 1.89 15.22 8.89
N ALA A 503 2.49 14.53 9.85
CA ALA A 503 2.04 14.50 11.24
C ALA A 503 2.24 15.85 11.97
N TYR A 504 3.17 16.71 11.52
CA TYR A 504 3.33 18.03 12.10
C TYR A 504 2.11 18.92 11.82
N LEU A 505 1.54 18.78 10.61
CA LEU A 505 0.31 19.48 10.21
C LEU A 505 -0.94 18.88 10.86
N THR A 506 -0.97 17.56 11.05
CA THR A 506 -2.22 16.81 11.28
C THR A 506 -2.37 16.24 12.67
N SER A 507 -1.32 16.21 13.51
CA SER A 507 -1.43 15.73 14.89
C SER A 507 -0.98 16.72 15.96
N GLY A 508 -1.38 16.48 17.20
CA GLY A 508 -1.05 17.32 18.36
C GLY A 508 0.41 17.21 18.80
N ASN A 509 1.07 16.06 18.54
CA ASN A 509 2.44 15.79 18.96
C ASN A 509 3.44 15.59 17.80
N GLY A 510 2.97 15.51 16.56
CA GLY A 510 3.80 15.38 15.36
C GLY A 510 4.33 13.95 15.12
N GLU A 511 3.70 12.91 15.66
CA GLU A 511 4.17 11.53 15.53
C GLU A 511 3.35 10.68 14.56
N SER A 512 2.02 10.81 14.56
CA SER A 512 1.13 10.01 13.72
C SER A 512 0.32 10.86 12.76
N SER A 513 0.03 10.32 11.58
CA SER A 513 -0.82 10.92 10.54
C SER A 513 -1.85 9.89 10.05
N CYS A 514 -2.72 10.25 9.11
CA CYS A 514 -3.63 9.30 8.48
C CYS A 514 -2.87 8.12 7.83
N ALA A 515 -1.72 8.41 7.21
CA ALA A 515 -0.86 7.42 6.58
C ALA A 515 -0.20 6.44 7.56
N SER A 516 -0.26 6.68 8.88
CA SER A 516 0.28 5.74 9.87
C SER A 516 -0.55 4.45 9.97
N CYS A 517 -1.90 4.55 9.80
CA CYS A 517 -2.79 3.38 9.68
C CYS A 517 -3.09 3.07 8.19
N HIS A 518 -3.33 4.11 7.38
CA HIS A 518 -3.62 3.98 5.95
C HIS A 518 -2.35 4.01 5.11
N VAL A 519 -1.47 3.04 5.34
CA VAL A 519 -0.12 2.96 4.76
C VAL A 519 -0.17 2.94 3.23
N GLY A 520 0.40 3.95 2.57
CA GLY A 520 0.36 4.09 1.11
C GLY A 520 -1.06 4.24 0.54
N GLY A 521 -1.98 4.87 1.29
CA GLY A 521 -3.39 4.98 0.92
C GLY A 521 -4.17 3.67 1.05
N ASP A 522 -3.56 2.62 1.61
CA ASP A 522 -4.20 1.31 1.79
C ASP A 522 -4.55 1.06 3.29
N LYS A 523 -3.99 0.08 3.94
CA LYS A 523 -4.31 -0.36 5.31
C LYS A 523 -3.09 -1.00 5.99
N ASP A 524 -3.10 -1.01 7.33
CA ASP A 524 -2.08 -1.63 8.19
C ASP A 524 -2.36 -3.11 8.51
N GLU A 525 -3.47 -3.67 8.04
CA GLU A 525 -3.99 -5.03 8.32
C GLU A 525 -4.36 -5.29 9.79
N LEU A 526 -4.48 -4.25 10.61
CA LEU A 526 -4.88 -4.33 12.01
C LEU A 526 -6.34 -3.95 12.23
N ALA A 527 -6.87 -4.37 13.38
CA ALA A 527 -8.13 -3.84 13.92
C ALA A 527 -7.84 -2.84 15.04
N TRP A 528 -8.71 -1.84 15.17
CA TRP A 528 -8.64 -0.78 16.17
C TRP A 528 -10.01 -0.59 16.84
N ASP A 529 -10.07 -0.42 18.13
CA ASP A 529 -11.28 -0.01 18.85
C ASP A 529 -11.30 1.51 19.06
N LEU A 530 -11.65 2.23 18.01
CA LEU A 530 -11.71 3.69 17.97
C LEU A 530 -13.12 4.22 18.26
N GLY A 531 -13.80 3.66 19.25
CA GLY A 531 -15.03 4.21 19.79
C GLY A 531 -14.75 5.41 20.70
N ASP A 532 -15.75 6.29 20.86
CA ASP A 532 -15.66 7.46 21.76
C ASP A 532 -16.67 7.32 22.93
N PRO A 533 -16.21 6.96 24.13
CA PRO A 533 -17.11 6.85 25.28
C PRO A 533 -17.70 8.20 25.73
N PHE A 534 -17.08 9.32 25.32
CA PHE A 534 -17.54 10.69 25.60
C PHE A 534 -18.42 11.25 24.48
N GLY A 535 -18.68 10.49 23.44
CA GLY A 535 -19.54 10.84 22.32
C GLY A 535 -21.00 10.62 22.59
N THR A 536 -21.88 11.22 21.75
CA THR A 536 -23.33 11.09 21.78
C THR A 536 -23.84 10.18 20.67
N MET A 537 -25.08 9.73 20.81
CA MET A 537 -25.76 8.95 19.76
C MET A 537 -25.93 9.79 18.50
N LEU A 538 -25.72 9.18 17.32
CA LEU A 538 -25.89 9.82 16.01
C LEU A 538 -27.00 9.15 15.20
N ASP A 539 -27.82 9.97 14.54
CA ASP A 539 -28.87 9.47 13.66
C ASP A 539 -28.28 8.84 12.39
N ASN A 540 -28.96 7.80 11.88
CA ASN A 540 -28.68 7.23 10.59
C ASN A 540 -29.61 7.80 9.52
N PRO A 541 -29.11 8.68 8.61
CA PRO A 541 -29.93 9.25 7.54
C PRO A 541 -30.07 8.33 6.32
N ALA A 542 -29.29 7.25 6.26
CA ALA A 542 -29.26 6.38 5.10
C ALA A 542 -30.34 5.29 5.18
N ARG A 543 -30.77 4.81 4.01
CA ARG A 543 -31.69 3.67 3.92
C ARG A 543 -31.03 2.39 4.45
N VAL A 544 -31.70 1.74 5.41
CA VAL A 544 -31.32 0.41 5.90
C VAL A 544 -32.04 -0.69 5.12
N LEU A 545 -31.27 -1.67 4.65
CA LEU A 545 -31.82 -2.89 4.06
C LEU A 545 -32.01 -3.94 5.16
N GLY A 546 -33.25 -4.45 5.29
CA GLY A 546 -33.56 -5.52 6.24
C GLY A 546 -34.83 -5.27 7.03
N PRO A 547 -35.19 -6.18 7.94
CA PRO A 547 -36.48 -6.18 8.65
C PRO A 547 -36.54 -5.23 9.86
N LEU A 548 -35.56 -4.35 10.04
CA LEU A 548 -35.54 -3.40 11.17
C LEU A 548 -36.69 -2.40 11.08
N LYS A 549 -37.43 -2.31 12.15
CA LYS A 549 -38.46 -1.28 12.40
C LYS A 549 -37.87 -0.29 13.41
N GLY A 550 -37.81 0.97 13.05
CA GLY A 550 -37.33 2.08 13.88
C GLY A 550 -36.17 2.81 13.22
N ASP A 551 -35.84 3.97 13.71
CA ASP A 551 -34.71 4.78 13.28
C ASP A 551 -33.47 4.37 14.08
N PRO A 552 -32.65 3.46 13.52
CA PRO A 552 -31.51 3.00 14.26
C PRO A 552 -30.44 4.09 14.31
N GLN A 553 -29.97 4.37 15.51
CA GLN A 553 -28.89 5.34 15.74
C GLN A 553 -27.53 4.63 15.78
N TYR A 554 -26.48 5.39 15.53
CA TYR A 554 -25.11 4.98 15.71
C TYR A 554 -24.64 5.27 17.13
N HIS A 555 -24.27 4.23 17.85
CA HIS A 555 -23.62 4.38 19.15
C HIS A 555 -22.17 4.89 18.96
N PRO A 556 -21.65 5.85 19.72
CA PRO A 556 -20.30 6.37 19.56
C PRO A 556 -19.22 5.34 19.89
N MET A 557 -19.49 4.38 20.78
CA MET A 557 -18.60 3.26 21.03
C MET A 557 -18.83 2.14 19.98
N LYS A 558 -17.78 1.77 19.26
CA LYS A 558 -17.88 0.98 18.02
C LYS A 558 -17.47 -0.48 18.20
N GLY A 559 -16.53 -0.75 19.11
CA GLY A 559 -15.76 -1.99 19.17
C GLY A 559 -14.70 -2.09 18.06
N PRO A 560 -13.89 -3.13 18.07
CA PRO A 560 -12.80 -3.33 17.11
C PRO A 560 -13.28 -3.34 15.66
N MET A 561 -12.56 -2.61 14.81
CA MET A 561 -12.78 -2.55 13.37
C MET A 561 -11.46 -2.51 12.62
N LEU A 562 -11.36 -3.30 11.56
CA LEU A 562 -10.21 -3.32 10.66
C LEU A 562 -10.03 -1.97 9.99
N THR A 563 -8.79 -1.54 9.82
CA THR A 563 -8.47 -0.42 8.94
C THR A 563 -8.96 -0.72 7.53
N GLN A 564 -9.72 0.21 6.95
CA GLN A 564 -10.20 0.11 5.58
C GLN A 564 -9.22 0.77 4.62
N THR A 565 -9.11 0.23 3.41
CA THR A 565 -8.34 0.90 2.34
C THR A 565 -8.99 2.24 1.97
N MET A 566 -8.16 3.24 1.68
CA MET A 566 -8.59 4.52 1.09
C MET A 566 -8.70 4.43 -0.44
N ARG A 567 -8.12 3.38 -1.04
CA ARG A 567 -8.12 3.18 -2.49
C ARG A 567 -9.54 2.96 -3.01
N GLY A 568 -9.98 3.83 -3.90
CA GLY A 568 -11.27 3.76 -4.58
C GLY A 568 -12.48 4.05 -3.70
N ILE A 569 -12.38 4.89 -2.69
CA ILE A 569 -13.50 5.26 -1.81
C ILE A 569 -14.52 6.18 -2.48
N ALA A 570 -14.19 6.82 -3.58
CA ALA A 570 -15.14 7.62 -4.35
C ALA A 570 -16.39 6.79 -4.72
N ASN A 571 -17.55 7.41 -4.71
CA ASN A 571 -18.86 6.80 -5.00
C ASN A 571 -19.30 5.68 -4.04
N HIS A 572 -18.62 5.51 -2.91
CA HIS A 572 -18.98 4.50 -1.89
C HIS A 572 -19.98 4.97 -0.84
N GLY A 573 -20.49 6.21 -0.94
CA GLY A 573 -21.42 6.80 0.01
C GLY A 573 -20.76 7.08 1.36
N ALA A 574 -21.50 6.90 2.45
CA ALA A 574 -21.00 7.08 3.81
C ALA A 574 -19.72 6.26 4.07
N LEU A 575 -18.83 6.77 4.90
CA LEU A 575 -17.55 6.15 5.23
C LEU A 575 -17.56 5.49 6.62
N HIS A 576 -16.47 4.85 7.02
CA HIS A 576 -16.35 3.83 8.06
C HIS A 576 -17.12 2.54 7.76
N TRP A 577 -16.79 1.47 8.50
CA TRP A 577 -17.51 0.19 8.42
C TRP A 577 -19.01 0.32 8.68
N ARG A 578 -19.40 1.25 9.53
CA ARG A 578 -20.82 1.44 9.91
C ARG A 578 -21.54 2.45 9.01
N GLY A 579 -20.80 3.30 8.28
CA GLY A 579 -21.40 4.41 7.55
C GLY A 579 -21.77 5.59 8.45
N ASP A 580 -21.19 5.68 9.63
CA ASP A 580 -21.45 6.72 10.62
C ASP A 580 -20.77 8.06 10.29
N ARG A 581 -19.87 8.08 9.31
CA ARG A 581 -19.38 9.30 8.69
C ARG A 581 -20.19 9.56 7.42
N THR A 582 -21.10 10.51 7.47
CA THR A 582 -22.06 10.79 6.39
C THR A 582 -22.39 12.28 6.30
N ALA A 583 -22.56 12.79 5.08
CA ALA A 583 -23.08 14.12 4.84
C ALA A 583 -24.59 14.23 5.09
N GLY A 584 -25.29 13.10 5.15
CA GLY A 584 -26.76 13.08 5.30
C GLY A 584 -27.29 13.65 6.61
N ASN A 585 -26.43 13.85 7.61
CA ASN A 585 -26.79 14.54 8.86
C ASN A 585 -26.75 16.07 8.75
N ASP A 586 -26.25 16.62 7.63
CA ASP A 586 -26.29 18.06 7.38
C ASP A 586 -27.65 18.46 6.79
N PRO A 587 -28.10 19.68 7.01
CA PRO A 587 -29.34 20.19 6.42
C PRO A 587 -29.29 20.09 4.86
N GLY A 588 -30.12 19.25 4.28
CA GLY A 588 -30.17 19.01 2.83
C GLY A 588 -29.02 18.16 2.27
N GLY A 589 -28.21 17.55 3.14
CA GLY A 589 -27.11 16.68 2.75
C GLY A 589 -27.54 15.34 2.17
N ASP A 590 -26.70 14.76 1.28
CA ASP A 590 -26.91 13.45 0.71
C ASP A 590 -26.16 12.38 1.54
N PRO A 591 -26.87 11.38 2.10
CA PRO A 591 -26.21 10.29 2.83
C PRO A 591 -25.27 9.42 1.98
N TYR A 592 -25.33 9.56 0.67
CA TYR A 592 -24.48 8.82 -0.28
C TYR A 592 -23.34 9.66 -0.87
N ASP A 593 -23.17 10.91 -0.44
CA ASP A 593 -22.04 11.75 -0.83
C ASP A 593 -20.76 11.30 -0.10
N ALA A 594 -19.84 10.64 -0.82
CA ALA A 594 -18.58 10.15 -0.28
C ALA A 594 -17.60 11.28 0.10
N ALA A 595 -17.57 12.37 -0.66
CA ALA A 595 -16.71 13.53 -0.38
C ALA A 595 -17.18 14.27 0.88
N GLY A 596 -18.49 14.53 0.98
CA GLY A 596 -19.08 15.09 2.19
C GLY A 596 -18.88 14.17 3.41
N ALA A 597 -18.95 12.85 3.24
CA ALA A 597 -18.62 11.89 4.29
C ALA A 597 -17.16 11.96 4.72
N MET A 598 -16.21 12.17 3.79
CA MET A 598 -14.79 12.34 4.11
C MET A 598 -14.56 13.62 4.92
N ASN A 599 -15.22 14.72 4.59
CA ASN A 599 -15.12 15.97 5.36
C ASN A 599 -15.55 15.81 6.83
N LYS A 600 -16.43 14.81 7.15
CA LYS A 600 -16.81 14.51 8.54
C LYS A 600 -15.70 13.89 9.39
N PHE A 601 -14.57 13.48 8.78
CA PHE A 601 -13.39 13.06 9.54
C PHE A 601 -12.62 14.23 10.15
N ASN A 602 -12.97 15.48 9.87
CA ASN A 602 -12.25 16.62 10.44
C ASN A 602 -12.23 16.62 11.98
N VAL A 603 -13.25 16.05 12.62
CA VAL A 603 -13.29 15.87 14.09
C VAL A 603 -12.18 14.93 14.58
N ALA A 604 -11.76 13.94 13.78
CA ALA A 604 -10.73 12.97 14.17
C ALA A 604 -9.34 13.62 14.37
N PHE A 605 -9.06 14.76 13.75
CA PHE A 605 -7.82 15.48 14.02
C PHE A 605 -7.75 15.98 15.47
N VAL A 606 -8.90 16.19 16.12
CA VAL A 606 -8.98 16.54 17.53
C VAL A 606 -9.11 15.30 18.40
N THR A 607 -10.12 14.46 18.13
CA THR A 607 -10.47 13.34 19.03
C THR A 607 -9.50 12.16 18.98
N LEU A 608 -8.86 11.94 17.82
CA LEU A 608 -7.94 10.83 17.60
C LEU A 608 -6.49 11.30 17.50
N MET A 609 -6.21 12.32 16.67
CA MET A 609 -4.85 12.79 16.41
C MET A 609 -4.33 13.77 17.46
N GLY A 610 -5.16 14.23 18.38
CA GLY A 610 -4.79 15.07 19.52
C GLY A 610 -4.51 16.53 19.20
N ARG A 611 -4.94 17.07 18.01
CA ARG A 611 -4.85 18.51 17.74
C ARG A 611 -5.75 19.31 18.67
N ASP A 612 -5.41 20.59 18.87
CA ASP A 612 -6.23 21.52 19.64
C ASP A 612 -7.49 22.00 18.88
N ALA A 613 -7.48 21.90 17.54
CA ALA A 613 -8.59 22.31 16.68
C ALA A 613 -8.64 21.44 15.41
N PRO A 614 -9.83 21.34 14.76
CA PRO A 614 -9.95 20.73 13.43
C PRO A 614 -9.03 21.41 12.40
N LEU A 615 -8.84 20.78 11.25
CA LEU A 615 -8.21 21.43 10.10
C LEU A 615 -9.09 22.59 9.60
N PRO A 616 -8.49 23.68 9.08
CA PRO A 616 -9.22 24.65 8.27
C PRO A 616 -10.03 23.97 7.17
N ALA A 617 -11.15 24.56 6.78
CA ALA A 617 -12.07 23.94 5.82
C ALA A 617 -11.41 23.67 4.46
N ASP A 618 -10.56 24.59 3.99
CA ASP A 618 -9.85 24.44 2.70
C ASP A 618 -8.81 23.30 2.76
N ASP A 619 -8.09 23.17 3.88
CA ASP A 619 -7.13 22.09 4.10
C ASP A 619 -7.83 20.72 4.17
N MET A 620 -9.00 20.66 4.84
CA MET A 620 -9.80 19.45 4.89
C MET A 620 -10.37 19.09 3.52
N GLN A 621 -10.77 20.08 2.72
CA GLN A 621 -11.23 19.87 1.36
C GLN A 621 -10.10 19.35 0.46
N ALA A 622 -8.89 19.90 0.56
CA ALA A 622 -7.73 19.41 -0.17
C ALA A 622 -7.41 17.93 0.17
N LEU A 623 -7.45 17.57 1.46
CA LEU A 623 -7.31 16.18 1.89
C LEU A 623 -8.41 15.28 1.33
N THR A 624 -9.65 15.76 1.30
CA THR A 624 -10.79 15.02 0.74
C THR A 624 -10.60 14.75 -0.74
N GLU A 625 -10.25 15.76 -1.52
CA GLU A 625 -10.04 15.65 -2.96
C GLU A 625 -8.88 14.71 -3.31
N PHE A 626 -7.79 14.78 -2.56
CA PHE A 626 -6.69 13.81 -2.65
C PHE A 626 -7.19 12.39 -2.38
N SER A 627 -7.91 12.18 -1.28
CA SER A 627 -8.39 10.86 -0.85
C SER A 627 -9.34 10.21 -1.85
N MET A 628 -10.21 11.02 -2.49
CA MET A 628 -11.15 10.55 -3.53
C MET A 628 -10.46 10.09 -4.81
N ARG A 629 -9.18 10.46 -5.02
CA ARG A 629 -8.41 10.14 -6.22
C ARG A 629 -7.45 8.96 -6.06
N ILE A 630 -7.32 8.38 -4.86
CA ILE A 630 -6.48 7.20 -4.66
C ILE A 630 -7.15 5.98 -5.30
N MET A 631 -6.47 5.36 -6.28
CA MET A 631 -7.01 4.28 -7.08
C MET A 631 -6.49 2.91 -6.62
N PRO A 632 -7.32 1.85 -6.61
CA PRO A 632 -6.83 0.49 -6.37
C PRO A 632 -6.04 -0.02 -7.57
N PRO A 633 -5.03 -0.90 -7.36
CA PRO A 633 -4.34 -1.59 -8.43
C PRO A 633 -5.27 -2.55 -9.18
N PRO A 634 -4.87 -3.08 -10.34
CA PRO A 634 -5.54 -4.19 -10.99
C PRO A 634 -5.64 -5.40 -10.06
N ASN A 635 -6.68 -6.22 -10.24
CA ASN A 635 -6.80 -7.46 -9.45
C ASN A 635 -5.86 -8.55 -10.00
N PRO A 636 -4.86 -9.00 -9.23
CA PRO A 636 -3.88 -9.98 -9.70
C PRO A 636 -4.42 -11.41 -9.79
N ILE A 637 -5.61 -11.69 -9.23
CA ILE A 637 -6.24 -13.03 -9.22
C ILE A 637 -7.11 -13.25 -10.47
N ARG A 638 -7.37 -12.21 -11.26
CA ARG A 638 -8.08 -12.33 -12.53
C ARG A 638 -7.11 -12.59 -13.67
N SER A 639 -7.56 -13.39 -14.65
CA SER A 639 -6.79 -13.60 -15.89
C SER A 639 -6.54 -12.27 -16.62
N LEU A 640 -5.38 -12.15 -17.28
CA LEU A 640 -5.00 -10.94 -18.00
C LEU A 640 -5.95 -10.56 -19.13
N ASP A 641 -6.67 -11.51 -19.69
CA ASP A 641 -7.71 -11.28 -20.69
C ASP A 641 -9.08 -10.92 -20.07
N ASP A 642 -9.13 -10.70 -18.75
CA ASP A 642 -10.32 -10.44 -17.94
C ASP A 642 -11.33 -11.60 -17.90
N SER A 643 -10.98 -12.77 -18.40
CA SER A 643 -11.80 -13.98 -18.29
C SER A 643 -11.88 -14.49 -16.86
N LEU A 644 -12.88 -15.30 -16.57
CA LEU A 644 -13.05 -16.00 -15.29
C LEU A 644 -12.82 -17.49 -15.50
N SER A 645 -12.11 -18.11 -14.57
CA SER A 645 -12.00 -19.57 -14.51
C SER A 645 -13.38 -20.21 -14.30
N PRO A 646 -13.56 -21.49 -14.58
CA PRO A 646 -14.85 -22.16 -14.36
C PRO A 646 -15.40 -22.00 -12.93
N GLY A 647 -14.53 -22.05 -11.92
CA GLY A 647 -14.90 -21.84 -10.52
C GLY A 647 -15.33 -20.42 -10.22
N GLN A 648 -14.58 -19.44 -10.72
CA GLN A 648 -14.89 -18.01 -10.60
C GLN A 648 -16.19 -17.65 -11.33
N ALA A 649 -16.42 -18.18 -12.54
CA ALA A 649 -17.64 -17.99 -13.31
C ALA A 649 -18.86 -18.56 -12.59
N LYS A 650 -18.74 -19.76 -12.01
CA LYS A 650 -19.77 -20.38 -11.16
C LYS A 650 -20.05 -19.53 -9.93
N GLY A 651 -19.00 -18.99 -9.28
CA GLY A 651 -19.12 -18.08 -8.15
C GLY A 651 -19.86 -16.80 -8.52
N LYS A 652 -19.56 -16.20 -9.68
CA LYS A 652 -20.28 -15.03 -10.21
C LYS A 652 -21.76 -15.33 -10.44
N GLU A 653 -22.09 -16.46 -11.09
CA GLU A 653 -23.47 -16.87 -11.29
C GLU A 653 -24.22 -16.98 -9.95
N LEU A 654 -23.60 -17.62 -8.94
CA LEU A 654 -24.19 -17.77 -7.61
C LEU A 654 -24.35 -16.42 -6.91
N PHE A 655 -23.37 -15.53 -7.00
CA PHE A 655 -23.40 -14.18 -6.42
C PHE A 655 -24.57 -13.35 -6.99
N GLU A 656 -24.81 -13.47 -8.27
CA GLU A 656 -25.84 -12.70 -8.96
C GLU A 656 -27.24 -13.30 -8.84
N THR A 657 -27.37 -14.63 -8.81
CA THR A 657 -28.67 -15.30 -9.01
C THR A 657 -29.14 -16.14 -7.80
N ALA A 658 -28.20 -16.64 -6.97
CA ALA A 658 -28.56 -17.53 -5.88
C ALA A 658 -29.25 -16.77 -4.73
N ARG A 659 -30.47 -17.20 -4.44
CA ARG A 659 -31.29 -16.64 -3.34
C ARG A 659 -30.90 -17.29 -2.01
N THR A 660 -29.70 -16.98 -1.54
CA THR A 660 -29.10 -17.60 -0.36
C THR A 660 -29.44 -16.90 0.95
N LEU A 661 -29.85 -15.64 0.89
CA LEU A 661 -30.12 -14.81 2.06
C LEU A 661 -31.60 -14.92 2.50
N PRO A 662 -31.93 -14.59 3.77
CA PRO A 662 -33.32 -14.50 4.25
C PRO A 662 -34.15 -13.56 3.36
N GLY A 663 -35.39 -13.95 3.09
CA GLY A 663 -36.26 -13.23 2.15
C GLY A 663 -35.96 -13.49 0.68
N GLY A 664 -35.01 -14.38 0.35
CA GLY A 664 -34.68 -14.76 -1.02
C GLY A 664 -33.82 -13.71 -1.74
N ALA A 665 -33.07 -12.89 -1.02
CA ALA A 665 -32.14 -11.93 -1.59
C ALA A 665 -30.87 -12.60 -2.14
N THR A 666 -30.28 -12.00 -3.16
CA THR A 666 -28.97 -12.36 -3.74
C THR A 666 -27.88 -11.46 -3.20
N CYS A 667 -26.62 -11.88 -3.33
CA CYS A 667 -25.48 -11.04 -2.93
C CYS A 667 -25.43 -9.73 -3.72
N LYS A 668 -25.68 -9.78 -5.03
CA LYS A 668 -25.72 -8.62 -5.94
C LYS A 668 -26.68 -7.52 -5.52
N LEU A 669 -27.78 -7.86 -4.81
CA LEU A 669 -28.74 -6.86 -4.34
C LEU A 669 -28.08 -5.81 -3.44
N CYS A 670 -27.19 -6.26 -2.56
CA CYS A 670 -26.45 -5.41 -1.62
C CYS A 670 -25.08 -5.01 -2.18
N HIS A 671 -24.44 -5.89 -2.94
CA HIS A 671 -23.10 -5.73 -3.52
C HIS A 671 -23.14 -5.52 -5.05
N PRO A 672 -23.68 -4.38 -5.55
CA PRO A 672 -23.78 -4.16 -6.98
C PRO A 672 -22.42 -3.95 -7.62
N VAL A 673 -22.29 -4.35 -8.88
CA VAL A 673 -21.23 -3.95 -9.79
C VAL A 673 -21.85 -3.10 -10.90
N ASP A 674 -21.40 -1.84 -10.99
CA ASP A 674 -21.79 -0.88 -12.02
C ASP A 674 -20.61 0.06 -12.26
N ARG A 675 -19.84 -0.22 -13.30
CA ARG A 675 -18.58 0.51 -13.58
C ARG A 675 -18.82 1.96 -13.93
N GLU A 676 -19.93 2.28 -14.61
CA GLU A 676 -20.26 3.65 -15.01
C GLU A 676 -20.54 4.53 -13.78
N LYS A 677 -21.09 3.91 -12.71
CA LYS A 677 -21.36 4.59 -11.43
C LYS A 677 -20.23 4.44 -10.42
N GLY A 678 -19.15 3.74 -10.75
CA GLY A 678 -18.04 3.46 -9.82
C GLY A 678 -18.41 2.50 -8.68
N TYR A 679 -19.43 1.64 -8.85
CA TYR A 679 -19.85 0.68 -7.85
C TYR A 679 -19.13 -0.66 -8.02
N TYR A 680 -18.32 -1.03 -7.03
CA TYR A 680 -17.57 -2.28 -7.02
C TYR A 680 -17.87 -3.07 -5.73
N GLY A 681 -19.07 -3.66 -5.67
CA GLY A 681 -19.55 -4.41 -4.52
C GLY A 681 -20.18 -3.55 -3.43
N THR A 682 -20.29 -2.23 -3.61
CA THR A 682 -21.01 -1.32 -2.71
C THR A 682 -21.55 -0.11 -3.45
N ARG A 683 -22.61 0.48 -2.91
CA ARG A 683 -23.16 1.80 -3.27
C ARG A 683 -23.51 2.62 -2.02
N GLY A 684 -22.84 2.33 -0.89
CA GLY A 684 -23.01 3.06 0.36
C GLY A 684 -24.25 2.73 1.19
N ILE A 685 -25.04 1.73 0.82
CA ILE A 685 -26.23 1.35 1.59
C ILE A 685 -25.85 0.69 2.92
N ILE A 686 -26.73 0.89 3.90
CA ILE A 686 -26.59 0.30 5.23
C ILE A 686 -27.33 -1.03 5.28
N SER A 687 -26.71 -2.03 5.83
CA SER A 687 -27.33 -3.34 6.08
C SER A 687 -27.30 -3.66 7.58
N PHE A 688 -28.10 -4.64 7.95
CA PHE A 688 -28.16 -5.15 9.31
C PHE A 688 -27.28 -6.38 9.48
N VAL A 689 -26.46 -6.42 10.51
CA VAL A 689 -25.66 -7.57 10.89
C VAL A 689 -26.18 -8.15 12.20
N ILE A 690 -26.05 -9.47 12.38
CA ILE A 690 -26.45 -10.19 13.60
C ILE A 690 -25.89 -9.49 14.85
N GLY A 691 -26.76 -9.05 15.75
CA GLY A 691 -26.39 -8.35 16.97
C GLY A 691 -26.83 -6.90 17.08
N GLY A 692 -27.68 -6.41 16.16
CA GLY A 692 -28.35 -5.10 16.30
C GLY A 692 -27.51 -3.91 15.91
N ARG A 693 -26.34 -4.10 15.29
CA ARG A 693 -25.50 -3.00 14.80
C ARG A 693 -25.70 -2.75 13.31
N LEU A 694 -25.61 -1.48 12.92
CA LEU A 694 -25.64 -1.05 11.55
C LEU A 694 -24.23 -1.14 10.94
N PHE A 695 -24.16 -1.65 9.71
CA PHE A 695 -22.94 -1.67 8.92
C PHE A 695 -23.23 -1.27 7.48
N LYS A 696 -22.32 -0.50 6.90
CA LYS A 696 -22.29 -0.24 5.48
C LYS A 696 -21.90 -1.54 4.74
N VAL A 697 -22.52 -1.79 3.61
CA VAL A 697 -22.12 -2.88 2.72
C VAL A 697 -20.72 -2.58 2.16
N PRO A 698 -19.72 -3.42 2.42
CA PRO A 698 -18.34 -3.16 2.00
C PRO A 698 -18.10 -3.47 0.51
N THR A 699 -17.04 -2.88 -0.05
CA THR A 699 -16.49 -3.27 -1.35
C THR A 699 -15.83 -4.67 -1.27
N HIS A 700 -15.67 -5.31 -2.45
CA HIS A 700 -14.96 -6.60 -2.56
C HIS A 700 -13.69 -6.52 -3.41
N ARG A 701 -13.27 -5.33 -3.86
CA ARG A 701 -12.12 -5.15 -4.78
C ARG A 701 -10.82 -5.78 -4.33
N ASN A 702 -10.58 -5.81 -3.03
CA ASN A 702 -9.34 -6.29 -2.43
C ASN A 702 -9.54 -7.44 -1.42
N THR A 703 -10.55 -8.27 -1.67
CA THR A 703 -10.85 -9.42 -0.79
C THR A 703 -9.67 -10.40 -0.71
N TYR A 704 -8.93 -10.60 -1.80
CA TYR A 704 -7.76 -11.49 -1.87
C TYR A 704 -6.60 -11.06 -0.95
N GLU A 705 -6.43 -9.77 -0.72
CA GLU A 705 -5.36 -9.25 0.15
C GLU A 705 -5.52 -9.67 1.61
N ARG A 706 -6.73 -9.98 2.05
CA ARG A 706 -7.04 -10.37 3.44
C ARG A 706 -6.83 -11.85 3.73
N ALA A 707 -6.43 -12.66 2.75
CA ALA A 707 -6.09 -14.06 2.96
C ALA A 707 -4.80 -14.19 3.78
N GLY A 708 -4.79 -15.05 4.81
CA GLY A 708 -3.59 -15.25 5.66
C GLY A 708 -3.91 -15.66 7.08
N MET A 709 -5.17 -15.56 7.51
CA MET A 709 -5.68 -16.12 8.76
C MET A 709 -6.55 -17.36 8.44
N PHE A 710 -6.24 -18.50 9.05
CA PHE A 710 -6.91 -19.79 8.82
C PHE A 710 -7.40 -20.43 10.11
N GLY A 711 -7.07 -19.85 11.26
CA GLY A 711 -7.51 -20.21 12.58
C GLY A 711 -8.16 -19.04 13.31
N ARG A 712 -9.04 -19.33 14.23
CA ARG A 712 -9.71 -18.32 15.05
C ARG A 712 -10.23 -18.91 16.33
N ALA A 713 -10.62 -18.08 17.27
CA ALA A 713 -11.35 -18.51 18.45
C ALA A 713 -12.68 -19.17 18.06
N PRO A 714 -13.17 -20.16 18.82
CA PRO A 714 -14.46 -20.79 18.63
C PRO A 714 -15.58 -19.75 18.49
N SER A 715 -16.58 -20.01 17.68
CA SER A 715 -17.71 -19.09 17.49
C SER A 715 -19.03 -19.86 17.49
N ARG A 716 -20.01 -19.25 18.16
CA ARG A 716 -21.38 -19.77 18.23
C ARG A 716 -22.09 -19.81 16.88
N THR A 717 -21.77 -18.83 16.03
CA THR A 717 -22.48 -18.57 14.78
C THR A 717 -21.86 -19.23 13.58
N LEU A 718 -20.57 -19.54 13.63
CA LEU A 718 -19.87 -20.26 12.59
C LEU A 718 -19.85 -21.74 12.93
N ARG A 719 -20.51 -22.55 12.11
CA ARG A 719 -20.77 -23.98 12.38
C ARG A 719 -19.55 -24.87 12.17
N ARG A 720 -18.51 -24.38 11.50
CA ARG A 720 -17.28 -25.11 11.28
C ARG A 720 -16.25 -24.70 12.32
N ASP A 721 -15.55 -25.68 12.87
CA ASP A 721 -14.33 -25.42 13.62
C ASP A 721 -13.26 -24.85 12.70
N PRO A 722 -12.28 -24.11 13.25
CA PRO A 722 -11.14 -23.67 12.45
C PRO A 722 -10.41 -24.87 11.86
N ASP A 723 -10.02 -24.75 10.58
CA ASP A 723 -9.35 -25.83 9.87
C ASP A 723 -7.87 -25.92 10.27
N HIS A 724 -7.29 -24.81 10.79
CA HIS A 724 -5.89 -24.72 11.18
C HIS A 724 -5.70 -23.83 12.41
N MET A 725 -5.03 -24.34 13.45
CA MET A 725 -4.71 -23.61 14.68
C MET A 725 -3.21 -23.38 14.86
N GLY A 726 -2.38 -23.83 13.93
CA GLY A 726 -0.95 -23.57 13.89
C GLY A 726 -0.64 -22.13 13.49
N PRO A 727 0.62 -21.86 13.04
CA PRO A 727 1.06 -20.52 12.69
C PRO A 727 0.16 -19.82 11.68
N GLN A 728 -0.22 -18.59 11.99
CA GLN A 728 -1.00 -17.69 11.13
C GLN A 728 -0.09 -16.59 10.59
N ILE A 729 -0.34 -16.15 9.35
CA ILE A 729 0.32 -14.98 8.77
C ILE A 729 -0.16 -13.68 9.41
N ARG A 730 -1.46 -13.64 9.79
CA ARG A 730 -2.13 -12.45 10.35
C ARG A 730 -2.98 -12.81 11.55
N GLY A 731 -3.18 -11.84 12.43
CA GLY A 731 -4.10 -11.94 13.55
C GLY A 731 -5.56 -11.63 13.21
N TYR A 732 -5.85 -11.17 11.99
CA TYR A 732 -7.17 -10.74 11.54
C TYR A 732 -7.49 -11.28 10.15
N GLY A 733 -8.74 -11.67 9.94
CA GLY A 733 -9.26 -12.15 8.66
C GLY A 733 -10.32 -11.20 8.09
N TYR A 734 -11.47 -11.74 7.78
CA TYR A 734 -12.61 -11.07 7.15
C TYR A 734 -13.60 -10.53 8.19
N THR A 735 -14.63 -9.82 7.71
CA THR A 735 -15.63 -9.05 8.47
C THR A 735 -15.06 -7.72 8.98
N HIS A 736 -15.91 -6.92 9.62
CA HIS A 736 -15.54 -5.61 10.13
C HIS A 736 -14.47 -5.65 11.23
N ASP A 737 -14.47 -6.74 12.02
CA ASP A 737 -13.60 -6.95 13.18
C ASP A 737 -12.47 -7.96 12.92
N GLY A 738 -12.39 -8.52 11.71
CA GLY A 738 -11.42 -9.57 11.39
C GLY A 738 -11.73 -10.94 11.96
N GLY A 739 -12.92 -11.13 12.54
CA GLY A 739 -13.29 -12.36 13.27
C GLY A 739 -13.62 -13.58 12.42
N ALA A 740 -13.69 -13.45 11.08
CA ALA A 740 -13.86 -14.59 10.18
C ALA A 740 -12.54 -14.86 9.45
N ASP A 741 -11.95 -16.01 9.69
CA ASP A 741 -10.62 -16.38 9.18
C ASP A 741 -10.60 -16.61 7.65
N THR A 742 -11.66 -17.18 7.06
CA THR A 742 -11.74 -17.44 5.62
C THR A 742 -13.07 -16.98 5.04
N VAL A 743 -13.10 -16.73 3.72
CA VAL A 743 -14.36 -16.42 3.00
C VAL A 743 -15.34 -17.59 3.09
N VAL A 744 -14.86 -18.83 2.92
CA VAL A 744 -15.71 -20.04 3.04
C VAL A 744 -16.37 -20.09 4.42
N ARG A 745 -15.63 -19.76 5.48
CA ARG A 745 -16.18 -19.73 6.82
C ARG A 745 -17.23 -18.62 6.98
N PHE A 746 -16.96 -17.44 6.46
CA PHE A 746 -17.93 -16.34 6.45
C PHE A 746 -19.24 -16.76 5.75
N VAL A 747 -19.17 -17.31 4.53
CA VAL A 747 -20.36 -17.73 3.80
C VAL A 747 -20.98 -19.05 4.34
N SER A 748 -20.41 -19.62 5.39
CA SER A 748 -20.98 -20.75 6.16
C SER A 748 -21.89 -20.29 7.32
N TYR A 749 -22.06 -18.98 7.56
CA TYR A 749 -23.03 -18.48 8.54
C TYR A 749 -24.43 -19.03 8.26
N PRO A 750 -25.22 -19.30 9.27
CA PRO A 750 -26.59 -19.85 9.10
C PRO A 750 -27.53 -18.98 8.25
N ALA A 751 -27.20 -17.72 8.08
CA ALA A 751 -27.92 -16.81 7.20
C ALA A 751 -27.80 -17.18 5.71
N PHE A 752 -26.72 -17.88 5.32
CA PHE A 752 -26.51 -18.28 3.93
C PHE A 752 -26.95 -19.72 3.69
N ARG A 753 -27.79 -19.93 2.68
CA ARG A 753 -28.33 -21.24 2.30
C ARG A 753 -27.83 -21.65 0.93
N TRP A 754 -26.80 -22.51 0.91
CA TRP A 754 -26.19 -23.01 -0.31
C TRP A 754 -26.73 -24.38 -0.69
N ARG A 755 -27.27 -24.52 -1.91
CA ARG A 755 -27.83 -25.82 -2.38
C ARG A 755 -26.74 -26.84 -2.69
N GLY A 756 -25.60 -26.38 -3.27
CA GLY A 756 -24.44 -27.21 -3.58
C GLY A 756 -23.43 -27.34 -2.42
N GLY A 757 -23.76 -26.82 -1.23
CA GLY A 757 -22.93 -26.98 -0.05
C GLY A 757 -21.56 -26.31 -0.17
N ASP A 758 -20.48 -27.06 0.04
CA ASP A 758 -19.11 -26.55 0.02
C ASP A 758 -18.61 -26.19 -1.39
N VAL A 759 -19.11 -26.86 -2.41
CA VAL A 759 -18.80 -26.52 -3.79
C VAL A 759 -19.26 -25.10 -4.14
N ASP A 760 -20.48 -24.73 -3.73
CA ASP A 760 -20.98 -23.37 -3.93
C ASP A 760 -20.19 -22.34 -3.12
N ARG A 761 -19.81 -22.68 -1.87
CA ARG A 761 -19.03 -21.78 -1.01
C ARG A 761 -17.63 -21.50 -1.55
N ARG A 762 -16.95 -22.55 -2.05
CA ARG A 762 -15.65 -22.41 -2.70
C ARG A 762 -15.75 -21.62 -4.01
N ALA A 763 -16.78 -21.80 -4.80
CA ALA A 763 -16.99 -21.01 -6.01
C ALA A 763 -17.19 -19.52 -5.68
N ILE A 764 -17.97 -19.19 -4.63
CA ILE A 764 -18.12 -17.81 -4.15
C ILE A 764 -16.77 -17.23 -3.68
N GLU A 765 -15.98 -17.97 -2.92
CA GLU A 765 -14.64 -17.54 -2.49
C GLU A 765 -13.73 -17.22 -3.69
N GLN A 766 -13.67 -18.10 -4.68
CA GLN A 766 -12.90 -17.89 -5.91
C GLN A 766 -13.36 -16.63 -6.65
N TYR A 767 -14.66 -16.39 -6.76
CA TYR A 767 -15.17 -15.18 -7.40
C TYR A 767 -14.88 -13.91 -6.58
N LEU A 768 -15.00 -13.95 -5.25
CA LEU A 768 -14.72 -12.79 -4.40
C LEU A 768 -13.23 -12.41 -4.42
N PHE A 769 -12.33 -13.37 -4.59
CA PHE A 769 -10.91 -13.09 -4.80
C PHE A 769 -10.64 -12.47 -6.18
N ALA A 770 -11.35 -12.93 -7.21
CA ALA A 770 -11.27 -12.39 -8.56
C ALA A 770 -12.30 -11.27 -8.82
N PHE A 771 -12.75 -10.54 -7.78
CA PHE A 771 -13.76 -9.50 -7.94
C PHE A 771 -13.28 -8.35 -8.82
N GLU A 772 -14.20 -7.69 -9.50
CA GLU A 772 -13.87 -6.60 -10.43
C GLU A 772 -13.24 -5.40 -9.70
N SER A 773 -12.26 -4.76 -10.35
CA SER A 773 -11.60 -3.54 -9.90
C SER A 773 -11.78 -2.41 -10.93
N ASN A 774 -11.36 -1.21 -10.58
CA ASN A 774 -11.39 -0.04 -11.47
C ASN A 774 -10.53 -0.26 -12.72
N MET A 775 -9.34 -0.83 -12.54
CA MET A 775 -8.42 -1.18 -13.61
C MET A 775 -8.60 -2.64 -14.03
N LYS A 776 -8.40 -2.91 -15.32
CA LYS A 776 -8.38 -4.28 -15.85
C LYS A 776 -7.06 -4.96 -15.54
N PRO A 777 -7.03 -6.30 -15.43
CA PRO A 777 -5.83 -7.05 -15.04
C PRO A 777 -4.62 -6.81 -15.94
N VAL A 778 -4.83 -6.47 -17.21
CA VAL A 778 -3.76 -6.18 -18.17
C VAL A 778 -3.05 -4.86 -17.90
N THR A 779 -3.66 -3.92 -17.15
CA THR A 779 -3.07 -2.62 -16.86
C THR A 779 -1.77 -2.79 -16.06
N GLY A 780 -0.70 -2.14 -16.50
CA GLY A 780 0.64 -2.25 -15.96
C GLY A 780 1.50 -3.31 -16.66
N GLN A 781 0.93 -4.32 -17.26
CA GLN A 781 1.68 -5.43 -17.85
C GLN A 781 2.57 -4.97 -18.99
N GLN A 782 3.82 -5.45 -19.01
CA GLN A 782 4.82 -5.03 -20.00
C GLN A 782 5.70 -6.17 -20.47
N ILE A 783 6.37 -5.99 -21.62
CA ILE A 783 7.38 -6.88 -22.14
C ILE A 783 8.32 -6.17 -23.12
N THR A 784 9.61 -6.52 -23.14
CA THR A 784 10.61 -5.95 -24.07
C THR A 784 10.89 -6.92 -25.20
N LEU A 785 10.78 -6.42 -26.44
CA LEU A 785 11.12 -7.11 -27.68
C LEU A 785 12.47 -6.63 -28.21
N SER A 786 13.34 -7.56 -28.58
CA SER A 786 14.67 -7.32 -29.17
C SER A 786 15.07 -8.45 -30.13
N ALA A 787 16.23 -8.36 -30.73
CA ALA A 787 16.80 -9.42 -31.57
C ALA A 787 16.99 -10.74 -30.83
N ALA A 788 17.27 -10.68 -29.51
CA ALA A 788 17.47 -11.85 -28.65
C ALA A 788 16.18 -12.46 -28.11
N SER A 789 15.01 -11.87 -28.38
CA SER A 789 13.72 -12.32 -27.84
C SER A 789 13.24 -13.64 -28.47
N SER A 790 12.67 -14.52 -27.63
CA SER A 790 12.02 -15.77 -28.07
C SER A 790 10.72 -15.51 -28.83
N GLU A 791 10.22 -16.51 -29.55
CA GLU A 791 8.91 -16.41 -30.26
C GLU A 791 7.73 -16.27 -29.30
N ALA A 792 7.80 -16.83 -28.09
CA ALA A 792 6.76 -16.76 -27.09
C ALA A 792 6.42 -15.32 -26.63
N ILE A 793 7.33 -14.35 -26.80
CA ILE A 793 7.06 -12.92 -26.57
C ILE A 793 5.95 -12.41 -27.50
N GLY A 794 5.81 -12.97 -28.70
CA GLY A 794 4.75 -12.61 -29.63
C GLY A 794 3.34 -12.83 -29.07
N GLU A 795 3.09 -13.89 -28.32
CA GLU A 795 1.82 -14.19 -27.68
C GLU A 795 1.48 -13.13 -26.61
N ARG A 796 2.48 -12.74 -25.80
CA ARG A 796 2.31 -11.68 -24.80
C ARG A 796 1.99 -10.33 -25.46
N ILE A 797 2.69 -9.96 -26.52
CA ILE A 797 2.40 -8.72 -27.27
C ILE A 797 1.01 -8.77 -27.89
N ALA A 798 0.61 -9.90 -28.48
CA ALA A 798 -0.72 -10.07 -29.04
C ALA A 798 -1.83 -9.91 -28.00
N LEU A 799 -1.62 -10.43 -26.78
CA LEU A 799 -2.52 -10.22 -25.64
C LEU A 799 -2.64 -8.74 -25.30
N LEU A 800 -1.53 -8.01 -25.11
CA LEU A 800 -1.54 -6.58 -24.82
C LEU A 800 -2.30 -5.78 -25.88
N ILE A 801 -2.05 -6.05 -27.17
CA ILE A 801 -2.75 -5.41 -28.28
C ILE A 801 -4.25 -5.71 -28.25
N SER A 802 -4.63 -6.98 -28.10
CA SER A 802 -6.03 -7.38 -28.09
C SER A 802 -6.82 -6.72 -26.96
N ARG A 803 -6.21 -6.60 -25.76
CA ARG A 803 -6.85 -5.95 -24.62
C ARG A 803 -6.93 -4.43 -24.77
N SER A 804 -5.89 -3.83 -25.37
CA SER A 804 -5.92 -2.40 -25.69
C SER A 804 -7.01 -2.06 -26.72
N LEU A 805 -7.14 -2.85 -27.79
CA LEU A 805 -8.20 -2.68 -28.77
C LEU A 805 -9.61 -2.93 -28.20
N ALA A 806 -9.71 -3.72 -27.13
CA ALA A 806 -10.95 -3.92 -26.38
C ALA A 806 -11.28 -2.75 -25.42
N GLY A 807 -10.36 -1.79 -25.25
CA GLY A 807 -10.54 -0.63 -24.35
C GLY A 807 -10.20 -0.93 -22.87
N ASP A 808 -9.56 -2.05 -22.57
CA ASP A 808 -9.19 -2.41 -21.19
C ASP A 808 -7.98 -1.63 -20.67
N ALA A 809 -7.10 -1.20 -21.59
CA ALA A 809 -5.91 -0.39 -21.35
C ALA A 809 -5.59 0.39 -22.63
N GLU A 810 -4.63 1.31 -22.57
CA GLU A 810 -3.95 1.83 -23.75
C GLU A 810 -2.56 1.18 -23.85
N LEU A 811 -2.06 0.96 -25.08
CA LEU A 811 -0.78 0.31 -25.29
C LEU A 811 0.25 1.32 -25.77
N VAL A 812 1.23 1.57 -24.92
CA VAL A 812 2.41 2.38 -25.23
C VAL A 812 3.57 1.46 -25.62
N VAL A 813 4.32 1.84 -26.64
CA VAL A 813 5.59 1.21 -27.02
C VAL A 813 6.69 2.25 -26.92
N ASN A 814 7.75 1.96 -26.19
CA ASN A 814 8.88 2.87 -26.07
C ASN A 814 10.20 2.11 -26.22
N GLY A 815 11.24 2.82 -26.65
CA GLY A 815 12.57 2.24 -26.72
C GLY A 815 13.54 3.02 -27.59
N VAL A 816 14.66 2.38 -27.92
CA VAL A 816 15.70 2.98 -28.74
C VAL A 816 15.74 2.32 -30.10
N LEU A 817 15.54 3.12 -31.16
CA LEU A 817 15.62 2.70 -32.55
C LEU A 817 16.71 3.50 -33.26
N ALA A 818 17.70 2.80 -33.85
CA ALA A 818 18.84 3.41 -34.51
C ALA A 818 19.55 4.50 -33.65
N GLY A 819 19.66 4.25 -32.35
CA GLY A 819 20.30 5.16 -31.39
C GLY A 819 19.44 6.36 -30.96
N GLN A 820 18.18 6.42 -31.34
CA GLN A 820 17.24 7.46 -30.93
C GLN A 820 16.11 6.88 -30.09
N GLU A 821 15.78 7.56 -28.99
CA GLU A 821 14.57 7.23 -28.21
C GLU A 821 13.33 7.54 -29.04
N ARG A 822 12.40 6.61 -29.07
CA ARG A 822 11.12 6.70 -29.77
C ARG A 822 10.00 6.13 -28.92
N SER A 823 8.84 6.74 -29.03
CA SER A 823 7.62 6.24 -28.39
C SER A 823 6.45 6.19 -29.37
N PHE A 824 5.54 5.28 -29.09
CA PHE A 824 4.38 4.99 -29.95
C PHE A 824 3.16 4.68 -29.11
N LEU A 825 1.97 5.04 -29.62
CA LEU A 825 0.70 4.73 -28.99
C LEU A 825 -0.18 3.94 -29.97
N LEU A 826 -0.70 2.79 -29.55
CA LEU A 826 -1.62 1.99 -30.34
C LEU A 826 -2.94 2.75 -30.53
N SER A 827 -3.33 3.00 -31.77
CA SER A 827 -4.61 3.62 -32.12
C SER A 827 -5.74 2.58 -32.24
N PRO A 828 -7.00 2.99 -32.20
CA PRO A 828 -8.13 2.08 -32.44
C PRO A 828 -8.13 1.40 -33.82
N SER A 829 -7.37 1.93 -34.80
CA SER A 829 -7.21 1.31 -36.11
C SER A 829 -6.28 0.08 -36.11
N GLY A 830 -5.55 -0.15 -35.02
CA GLY A 830 -4.55 -1.22 -34.91
C GLY A 830 -3.17 -0.81 -35.42
N GLU A 831 -2.97 0.46 -35.78
CA GLU A 831 -1.67 1.04 -36.11
C GLU A 831 -1.16 1.90 -34.95
N PHE A 832 0.13 2.16 -34.90
CA PHE A 832 0.75 2.95 -33.86
C PHE A 832 1.01 4.39 -34.35
N LEU A 833 0.50 5.36 -33.59
CA LEU A 833 0.87 6.76 -33.67
C LEU A 833 2.32 6.90 -33.23
N THR A 834 3.09 7.77 -33.85
CA THR A 834 4.48 8.05 -33.48
C THR A 834 4.56 9.29 -32.60
N ASP A 835 5.67 9.50 -31.93
CA ASP A 835 5.97 10.66 -31.08
C ASP A 835 6.36 11.92 -31.87
N ARG A 836 6.08 11.94 -33.21
CA ARG A 836 6.25 13.09 -34.12
C ARG A 836 4.96 13.42 -34.83
N HIS A 837 4.52 14.64 -34.72
CA HIS A 837 3.29 15.09 -35.38
C HIS A 837 3.40 14.99 -36.91
N GLY A 838 2.38 14.42 -37.55
CA GLY A 838 2.34 14.26 -39.01
C GLY A 838 3.21 13.17 -39.60
N GLU A 839 3.96 12.41 -38.79
CA GLU A 839 4.66 11.20 -39.24
C GLU A 839 3.63 10.09 -39.53
N ALA A 840 3.86 9.25 -40.54
CA ALA A 840 2.97 8.15 -40.87
C ALA A 840 2.89 7.13 -39.73
N HIS A 841 1.69 6.61 -39.47
CA HIS A 841 1.49 5.54 -38.52
C HIS A 841 2.30 4.31 -38.92
N ILE A 842 2.75 3.54 -37.92
CA ILE A 842 3.57 2.36 -38.13
C ILE A 842 2.81 1.09 -37.73
N SER A 843 2.92 0.05 -38.53
CA SER A 843 2.28 -1.25 -38.21
C SER A 843 3.07 -2.03 -37.16
N LEU A 844 2.40 -2.94 -36.43
CA LEU A 844 3.07 -3.88 -35.53
C LEU A 844 4.19 -4.69 -36.23
N ALA A 845 3.94 -5.15 -37.46
CA ALA A 845 4.91 -5.91 -38.23
C ALA A 845 6.19 -5.12 -38.48
N ALA A 846 6.06 -3.82 -38.79
CA ALA A 846 7.20 -2.93 -38.98
C ALA A 846 7.96 -2.67 -37.66
N LEU A 847 7.24 -2.41 -36.54
CA LEU A 847 7.87 -2.27 -35.21
C LEU A 847 8.61 -3.54 -34.82
N ALA A 848 8.02 -4.72 -35.02
CA ALA A 848 8.63 -5.99 -34.73
C ALA A 848 9.92 -6.25 -35.58
N LEU A 849 9.90 -5.85 -36.84
CA LEU A 849 11.11 -5.93 -37.69
C LEU A 849 12.21 -4.97 -37.21
N LEU A 850 11.85 -3.74 -36.85
CA LEU A 850 12.79 -2.76 -36.31
C LEU A 850 13.41 -3.23 -35.00
N ALA A 851 12.64 -3.82 -34.11
CA ALA A 851 13.14 -4.35 -32.83
C ALA A 851 14.12 -5.54 -33.01
N ARG A 852 14.06 -6.25 -34.15
CA ARG A 852 14.97 -7.37 -34.47
C ARG A 852 16.33 -6.94 -35.00
N ILE A 853 16.52 -5.64 -35.27
CA ILE A 853 17.84 -5.09 -35.63
C ILE A 853 18.69 -4.99 -34.38
N ASP A 854 19.95 -5.37 -34.47
CA ASP A 854 20.87 -5.31 -33.33
C ASP A 854 20.90 -3.94 -32.68
N ASN A 855 20.94 -3.92 -31.36
CA ASN A 855 20.90 -2.74 -30.51
C ASN A 855 19.59 -1.94 -30.51
N ASN A 856 18.53 -2.43 -31.14
CA ASN A 856 17.18 -1.90 -31.00
C ASN A 856 16.43 -2.69 -29.93
N TYR A 857 15.67 -1.98 -29.11
CA TYR A 857 14.84 -2.54 -28.04
C TYR A 857 13.53 -1.77 -27.99
N LEU A 858 12.42 -2.49 -27.95
CA LEU A 858 11.07 -1.91 -27.81
C LEU A 858 10.33 -2.57 -26.65
N THR A 859 9.90 -1.75 -25.69
CA THR A 859 9.09 -2.20 -24.55
C THR A 859 7.64 -1.83 -24.79
N PHE A 860 6.77 -2.83 -24.74
CA PHE A 860 5.31 -2.70 -24.84
C PHE A 860 4.73 -2.67 -23.44
N THR A 861 4.00 -1.61 -23.08
CA THR A 861 3.43 -1.41 -21.75
C THR A 861 1.95 -1.03 -21.87
N ALA A 862 1.08 -1.83 -21.23
CA ALA A 862 -0.33 -1.50 -21.10
C ALA A 862 -0.52 -0.50 -19.96
N VAL A 863 -1.00 0.70 -20.29
CA VAL A 863 -1.16 1.81 -19.33
C VAL A 863 -2.65 2.07 -19.05
N PRO A 864 -3.00 2.75 -17.94
CA PRO A 864 -4.40 3.10 -17.66
C PRO A 864 -5.04 3.82 -18.85
N PRO A 865 -6.32 3.55 -19.17
CA PRO A 865 -7.04 4.29 -20.21
C PRO A 865 -6.99 5.80 -19.96
N GLY A 866 -6.74 6.58 -21.02
CA GLY A 866 -6.59 8.05 -20.98
C GLY A 866 -5.20 8.57 -20.69
N SER A 867 -4.23 7.70 -20.30
CA SER A 867 -2.86 8.12 -19.96
C SER A 867 -1.83 7.92 -21.07
N GLY A 868 -2.16 7.17 -22.11
CA GLY A 868 -1.23 6.77 -23.16
C GLY A 868 -0.67 7.94 -23.97
N ALA A 869 -1.49 8.92 -24.31
CA ALA A 869 -1.03 10.10 -25.05
C ALA A 869 0.02 10.89 -24.25
N ARG A 870 -0.23 11.14 -22.96
CA ARG A 870 0.74 11.80 -22.07
C ARG A 870 2.03 10.98 -21.94
N ILE A 871 1.93 9.69 -21.76
CA ILE A 871 3.12 8.85 -21.55
C ILE A 871 3.97 8.72 -22.83
N ALA A 872 3.33 8.59 -24.01
CA ALA A 872 4.03 8.27 -25.25
C ALA A 872 4.25 9.48 -26.17
N LEU A 873 3.30 10.38 -26.30
CA LEU A 873 3.28 11.36 -27.39
C LEU A 873 3.56 12.79 -26.93
N ASP A 874 2.86 13.25 -25.89
CA ASP A 874 2.86 14.62 -25.40
C ASP A 874 2.94 14.63 -23.87
N ARG A 875 4.16 14.54 -23.33
CA ARG A 875 4.42 14.34 -21.89
C ARG A 875 3.89 15.48 -21.03
N ASN A 876 3.96 16.70 -21.52
CA ASN A 876 3.60 17.92 -20.78
C ASN A 876 2.20 18.46 -21.14
N GLU A 877 1.51 17.77 -22.04
CA GLU A 877 0.14 18.08 -22.48
C GLU A 877 -0.02 19.52 -23.02
N ASP A 878 1.05 20.06 -23.68
CA ASP A 878 1.04 21.39 -24.30
C ASP A 878 0.52 21.37 -25.76
N GLY A 879 0.19 20.19 -26.29
CA GLY A 879 -0.26 19.99 -27.66
C GLY A 879 0.87 19.84 -28.68
N VAL A 880 2.14 19.84 -28.24
CA VAL A 880 3.32 19.62 -29.07
C VAL A 880 3.92 18.26 -28.72
N TRP A 881 4.06 17.39 -29.71
CA TRP A 881 4.56 16.06 -29.44
C TRP A 881 6.06 16.03 -29.09
N ASN A 882 6.46 15.07 -28.25
CA ASN A 882 7.77 15.01 -27.61
C ASN A 882 8.98 15.08 -28.55
N ARG A 883 8.83 14.71 -29.83
CA ARG A 883 9.89 14.68 -30.84
C ARG A 883 9.63 15.62 -32.03
N ASP A 884 8.71 16.54 -31.89
CA ASP A 884 8.50 17.58 -32.90
C ASP A 884 9.73 18.51 -33.01
N PRO A 885 10.11 18.96 -34.20
CA PRO A 885 11.32 19.78 -34.42
C PRO A 885 11.39 21.05 -33.59
N THR A 886 10.27 21.60 -33.19
CA THR A 886 10.16 22.82 -32.36
C THR A 886 10.59 22.61 -30.91
N VAL A 887 10.42 21.42 -30.35
CA VAL A 887 10.81 21.11 -28.97
C VAL A 887 12.32 20.97 -28.83
N ALA A 888 13.01 20.47 -29.86
CA ALA A 888 14.45 20.33 -29.85
C ALA A 888 15.20 21.69 -29.77
N MET A 889 14.58 22.80 -30.20
CA MET A 889 15.15 24.14 -30.09
C MET A 889 14.91 24.80 -28.71
N GLN A 890 13.82 24.49 -28.03
CA GLN A 890 13.52 25.08 -26.70
C GLN A 890 14.34 24.46 -25.55
N VAL A 891 14.66 23.16 -25.64
CA VAL A 891 15.51 22.51 -24.64
C VAL A 891 16.99 22.93 -24.73
N LEU A 892 17.43 23.37 -25.89
CA LEU A 892 18.80 23.90 -26.11
C LEU A 892 18.91 25.40 -25.86
N GLY A 893 17.81 26.14 -25.69
CA GLY A 893 17.77 27.59 -25.51
C GLY A 893 17.51 28.09 -24.08
N ALA A 894 17.34 27.19 -23.11
CA ALA A 894 17.16 27.57 -21.71
C ALA A 894 18.49 27.54 -20.91
N GLY A 895 19.58 27.81 -21.54
CA GLY A 895 20.91 27.96 -20.95
C GLY A 895 21.51 29.33 -21.27
N ASP A 896 20.91 30.41 -20.71
CA ASP A 896 21.56 31.71 -20.50
C ASP A 896 21.19 32.22 -19.09
#